data_1407176bfd650713fe9b51f09e18162d
#
_entry.id   1407176bfd650713fe9b51f09e18162d
#
_cell.length_a   1.000
_cell.length_b   1.000
_cell.length_c   1.000
_cell.angle_alpha   90.00
_cell.angle_beta   90.00
_cell.angle_gamma   90.00
#
_symmetry.space_group_name_H-M   'P 1'
#
loop_
_entity.id
_entity.type
_entity.pdbx_description
1 polymer ?
#
loop_
_entity_poly.entity_id
_entity_poly.type
_entity_poly.pdbx_seq_one_letter_code
_entity_poly.pdbx_strand_id
1 'polypeptide(L)'
;MKYTRLDYENFLNTELETQKRAYGELVTTKAITLKEQGKVFVGRFIKLQENGMAIFKVRVSDKMPRKNSFWTASYLIGDMGSYRNWADYSWASLRENYQGDFSEALCAWISKSEDSNFCLIGIKNLALGFAQKLEKERPIIAFGPKDPPLKYLMNLIDIVRDKDCERTASILDFSLANESYWHPKQVESTENLSDLLLETLKTKDEISIQGPPGTGKTYRMASLTSKLLAENKSVLVTTLTNQALMELAEKEDLEPFVNAGRVTKTSMTVDEHKRLPHLLQNLENKCNAAEGKLSLASFYVSSGWAKDHDEIPFDYAIMDEAGQALLPMITAMKKLGKKVIWVGDQNQLAPIVETEEKLINDFGWSYIIKGFNTLCDNFQYPEYMLSDTFRLTDRSAKCTGVFYNNSLKSVSKIQEIVSSIELLNKNGGPSFYGMDLKVGEMSPENAISFICNLVHKIISENPKASIAVLSKFRDTVRDIQKAYVLSSSTRDIPDNIRIETVDRVQGLTVDYCIYIIPNASTRFSLEKELFNVATSRSKGCTVIIADKKLLRNDMSEEVRKYLLKAQDDKFVTFNEPPKSEPGGLKVVGKIDLSQFEKKKREIVPDKENIYIIDTNVFVNCPDIISRIGRNYKIVIPAKVLEELDKLKLKPSIDKKNLNIAAKNINTAFVNSFSSMDEGDVNLLPNGFDRNNPDCMILSVALKYKGGNPILLTSDNVLQSRASALGITTISLREFLQERRS
;
A
#
# COMPACT_ATOMS: atom_id res chain seq x y z
N MET A 1 -5.22 -13.01 -24.37
CA MET A 1 -4.33 -13.72 -23.42
C MET A 1 -5.22 -14.52 -22.49
N LYS A 2 -4.94 -15.80 -22.27
CA LYS A 2 -5.71 -16.65 -21.35
C LYS A 2 -4.90 -16.82 -20.06
N TYR A 3 -5.52 -16.58 -18.95
CA TYR A 3 -4.91 -16.79 -17.63
C TYR A 3 -5.22 -18.20 -17.13
N THR A 4 -4.27 -18.79 -16.43
CA THR A 4 -4.34 -20.16 -15.95
C THR A 4 -4.08 -20.19 -14.45
N ARG A 5 -4.49 -21.28 -13.79
CA ARG A 5 -4.23 -21.47 -12.35
C ARG A 5 -2.75 -21.44 -11.99
N LEU A 6 -1.87 -21.78 -12.91
CA LEU A 6 -0.42 -21.68 -12.72
C LEU A 6 0.05 -20.23 -12.53
N ASP A 7 -0.57 -19.26 -13.21
CA ASP A 7 -0.22 -17.85 -13.06
C ASP A 7 -0.52 -17.36 -11.64
N TYR A 8 -1.67 -17.77 -11.08
CA TYR A 8 -2.03 -17.47 -9.69
C TYR A 8 -1.12 -18.16 -8.69
N GLU A 9 -0.82 -19.45 -8.89
CA GLU A 9 0.11 -20.18 -8.03
C GLU A 9 1.49 -19.53 -8.02
N ASN A 10 2.00 -19.14 -9.16
CA ASN A 10 3.31 -18.49 -9.27
C ASN A 10 3.33 -17.16 -8.52
N PHE A 11 2.30 -16.32 -8.69
CA PHE A 11 2.17 -15.08 -7.94
C PHE A 11 2.08 -15.33 -6.43
N LEU A 12 1.13 -16.17 -6.00
CA LEU A 12 0.87 -16.41 -4.58
C LEU A 12 2.07 -17.06 -3.87
N ASN A 13 2.79 -17.98 -4.53
CA ASN A 13 4.01 -18.57 -4.01
C ASN A 13 5.13 -17.52 -3.92
N THR A 14 5.27 -16.65 -4.93
CA THR A 14 6.27 -15.55 -4.90
C THR A 14 5.99 -14.59 -3.75
N GLU A 15 4.75 -14.19 -3.57
CA GLU A 15 4.32 -13.33 -2.46
C GLU A 15 4.55 -14.00 -1.10
N LEU A 16 4.17 -15.29 -0.97
CA LEU A 16 4.36 -16.09 0.24
C LEU A 16 5.84 -16.19 0.63
N GLU A 17 6.72 -16.50 -0.34
CA GLU A 17 8.16 -16.61 -0.08
C GLU A 17 8.80 -15.24 0.21
N THR A 18 8.33 -14.18 -0.44
CA THR A 18 8.78 -12.81 -0.15
C THR A 18 8.45 -12.40 1.28
N GLN A 19 7.19 -12.62 1.71
CA GLN A 19 6.77 -12.34 3.08
C GLN A 19 7.48 -13.24 4.10
N LYS A 20 7.64 -14.55 3.83
CA LYS A 20 8.38 -15.46 4.69
C LYS A 20 9.82 -15.04 4.87
N ARG A 21 10.51 -14.64 3.78
CA ARG A 21 11.91 -14.21 3.84
C ARG A 21 12.06 -12.94 4.65
N ALA A 22 11.26 -11.90 4.37
CA ALA A 22 11.30 -10.63 5.07
C ALA A 22 11.00 -10.80 6.58
N TYR A 23 10.00 -11.61 6.91
CA TYR A 23 9.66 -11.92 8.30
C TYR A 23 10.68 -12.84 8.96
N GLY A 24 11.17 -13.85 8.24
CA GLY A 24 12.18 -14.80 8.71
C GLY A 24 13.47 -14.12 9.13
N GLU A 25 14.00 -13.22 8.31
CA GLU A 25 15.19 -12.41 8.65
C GLU A 25 14.98 -11.61 9.95
N LEU A 26 13.78 -11.07 10.14
CA LEU A 26 13.44 -10.30 11.33
C LEU A 26 13.37 -11.20 12.58
N VAL A 27 12.65 -12.33 12.52
CA VAL A 27 12.37 -13.15 13.72
C VAL A 27 13.48 -14.15 14.06
N THR A 28 14.37 -14.49 13.13
CA THR A 28 15.59 -15.27 13.39
C THR A 28 16.68 -14.45 14.06
N THR A 29 16.56 -13.10 14.05
CA THR A 29 17.45 -12.22 14.82
C THR A 29 17.28 -12.48 16.31
N LYS A 30 18.40 -12.38 17.10
CA LYS A 30 18.37 -12.52 18.55
C LYS A 30 17.36 -11.57 19.18
N ALA A 31 16.51 -12.08 20.07
CA ALA A 31 15.46 -11.31 20.72
C ALA A 31 15.99 -10.07 21.47
N ILE A 32 17.16 -10.21 22.10
CA ILE A 32 17.84 -9.08 22.77
C ILE A 32 18.28 -8.00 21.78
N THR A 33 18.76 -8.36 20.60
CA THR A 33 19.14 -7.42 19.54
C THR A 33 17.91 -6.68 18.99
N LEU A 34 16.79 -7.38 18.78
CA LEU A 34 15.54 -6.75 18.38
C LEU A 34 15.03 -5.75 19.43
N LYS A 35 15.20 -6.05 20.72
CA LYS A 35 14.89 -5.13 21.81
C LYS A 35 15.77 -3.87 21.75
N GLU A 36 17.08 -4.02 21.55
CA GLU A 36 18.01 -2.89 21.39
C GLU A 36 17.67 -2.03 20.17
N GLN A 37 17.19 -2.66 19.10
CA GLN A 37 16.72 -1.96 17.90
C GLN A 37 15.34 -1.29 18.07
N GLY A 38 14.61 -1.57 19.16
CA GLY A 38 13.23 -1.10 19.40
C GLY A 38 12.18 -1.78 18.55
N LYS A 39 12.49 -2.99 18.05
CA LYS A 39 11.56 -3.86 17.33
C LYS A 39 10.83 -4.83 18.26
N VAL A 40 11.29 -4.95 19.48
CA VAL A 40 10.66 -5.68 20.59
C VAL A 40 10.77 -4.81 21.85
N PHE A 41 9.74 -4.79 22.66
CA PHE A 41 9.76 -4.18 23.99
C PHE A 41 8.96 -5.02 24.99
N VAL A 42 9.12 -4.73 26.28
CA VAL A 42 8.50 -5.48 27.37
C VAL A 42 7.66 -4.54 28.22
N GLY A 43 6.43 -4.89 28.47
CA GLY A 43 5.49 -4.12 29.29
C GLY A 43 4.90 -4.95 30.42
N ARG A 44 4.85 -4.38 31.64
CA ARG A 44 4.10 -4.97 32.75
C ARG A 44 2.66 -4.46 32.71
N PHE A 45 1.69 -5.36 32.70
CA PHE A 45 0.28 -5.02 32.76
C PHE A 45 -0.07 -4.32 34.09
N ILE A 46 -0.81 -3.22 34.00
CA ILE A 46 -1.29 -2.44 35.16
C ILE A 46 -2.78 -2.63 35.37
N LYS A 47 -3.59 -2.30 34.37
CA LYS A 47 -5.05 -2.39 34.43
C LYS A 47 -5.67 -2.36 33.04
N LEU A 48 -6.92 -2.84 32.99
CA LEU A 48 -7.81 -2.64 31.85
C LEU A 48 -8.75 -1.47 32.17
N GLN A 49 -8.86 -0.53 31.24
CA GLN A 49 -9.79 0.61 31.34
C GLN A 49 -11.20 0.20 30.89
N GLU A 50 -12.20 0.99 31.30
CA GLU A 50 -13.61 0.77 30.89
C GLU A 50 -13.81 0.76 29.38
N ASN A 51 -13.01 1.52 28.62
CA ASN A 51 -13.05 1.54 27.16
C ASN A 51 -12.32 0.36 26.48
N GLY A 52 -11.91 -0.67 27.23
CA GLY A 52 -11.22 -1.84 26.70
C GLY A 52 -9.71 -1.66 26.46
N MET A 53 -9.14 -0.52 26.82
CA MET A 53 -7.71 -0.25 26.67
C MET A 53 -6.91 -0.82 27.82
N ALA A 54 -5.90 -1.62 27.53
CA ALA A 54 -4.97 -2.15 28.53
C ALA A 54 -3.79 -1.19 28.74
N ILE A 55 -3.50 -0.89 30.00
CA ILE A 55 -2.38 -0.01 30.39
C ILE A 55 -1.18 -0.87 30.78
N PHE A 56 -0.04 -0.57 30.19
CA PHE A 56 1.23 -1.21 30.50
C PHE A 56 2.28 -0.20 30.95
N LYS A 57 3.11 -0.60 31.93
CA LYS A 57 4.31 0.11 32.38
C LYS A 57 5.52 -0.41 31.63
N VAL A 58 6.23 0.47 30.90
CA VAL A 58 7.42 0.15 30.07
C VAL A 58 8.60 1.00 30.50
N ARG A 59 9.82 0.46 30.50
CA ARG A 59 11.02 1.22 30.85
C ARG A 59 11.39 2.26 29.80
N VAL A 60 11.76 3.46 30.22
CA VAL A 60 12.17 4.57 29.33
C VAL A 60 13.47 4.26 28.58
N SER A 61 14.35 3.39 29.16
CA SER A 61 15.57 2.92 28.51
C SER A 61 15.32 2.07 27.25
N ASP A 62 14.09 1.54 27.12
CA ASP A 62 13.70 0.78 25.95
C ASP A 62 13.27 1.76 24.84
N LYS A 63 13.58 1.43 23.59
CA LYS A 63 13.05 2.19 22.47
C LYS A 63 11.54 2.00 22.45
N MET A 64 10.82 3.10 22.65
CA MET A 64 9.37 3.08 22.80
C MET A 64 8.66 2.80 21.47
N PRO A 65 7.52 2.07 21.50
CA PRO A 65 6.67 1.94 20.34
C PRO A 65 6.16 3.31 19.89
N ARG A 66 5.71 3.39 18.63
CA ARG A 66 5.07 4.62 18.12
C ARG A 66 3.56 4.55 18.35
N LYS A 67 2.92 5.69 18.56
CA LYS A 67 1.45 5.79 18.55
C LYS A 67 0.94 5.25 17.19
N ASN A 68 -0.16 4.51 17.24
CA ASN A 68 -0.77 3.82 16.09
C ASN A 68 0.11 2.72 15.43
N SER A 69 1.12 2.21 16.15
CA SER A 69 1.89 1.05 15.68
C SER A 69 1.26 -0.27 16.12
N PHE A 70 1.26 -1.24 15.19
CA PHE A 70 0.77 -2.60 15.43
C PHE A 70 1.89 -3.51 15.90
N TRP A 71 1.54 -4.41 16.83
CA TRP A 71 2.43 -5.35 17.50
C TRP A 71 1.74 -6.70 17.69
N THR A 72 2.53 -7.73 17.90
CA THR A 72 2.06 -8.97 18.49
C THR A 72 2.42 -8.97 19.97
N ALA A 73 1.41 -8.94 20.85
CA ALA A 73 1.56 -9.09 22.29
C ALA A 73 1.67 -10.57 22.62
N SER A 74 2.80 -11.00 23.19
CA SER A 74 3.08 -12.40 23.51
C SER A 74 3.21 -12.56 25.03
N TYR A 75 2.40 -13.44 25.61
CA TYR A 75 2.57 -13.92 26.97
C TYR A 75 3.59 -15.05 26.98
N LEU A 76 4.77 -14.80 27.53
CA LEU A 76 5.83 -15.78 27.63
C LEU A 76 5.77 -16.46 29.02
N ILE A 77 5.74 -17.77 29.05
CA ILE A 77 5.64 -18.57 30.26
C ILE A 77 6.99 -18.67 31.00
N GLY A 78 6.94 -18.93 32.32
CA GLY A 78 8.10 -19.08 33.17
C GLY A 78 8.95 -17.80 33.27
N ASP A 79 10.23 -17.95 33.44
CA ASP A 79 11.18 -16.84 33.60
C ASP A 79 11.44 -16.06 32.29
N MET A 80 10.83 -16.48 31.17
CA MET A 80 10.98 -15.84 29.86
C MET A 80 10.14 -14.56 29.73
N GLY A 81 9.28 -14.22 30.68
CA GLY A 81 8.67 -12.90 30.80
C GLY A 81 9.69 -11.77 31.02
N SER A 82 10.95 -12.10 31.43
CA SER A 82 12.04 -11.15 31.58
C SER A 82 13.06 -11.27 30.44
N TYR A 83 13.37 -10.13 29.78
CA TYR A 83 14.35 -10.08 28.69
C TYR A 83 15.79 -10.49 29.13
N ARG A 84 16.06 -10.58 30.42
CA ARG A 84 17.39 -11.02 30.94
C ARG A 84 17.74 -12.42 30.48
N ASN A 85 16.75 -13.25 30.19
CA ASN A 85 16.92 -14.65 29.78
C ASN A 85 16.86 -14.84 28.26
N TRP A 86 16.85 -13.76 27.45
CA TRP A 86 16.66 -13.82 26.00
C TRP A 86 17.95 -13.92 25.17
N ALA A 87 19.11 -13.86 25.83
CA ALA A 87 20.40 -13.71 25.12
C ALA A 87 20.68 -14.80 24.07
N ASP A 88 20.21 -16.02 24.34
CA ASP A 88 20.48 -17.19 23.50
C ASP A 88 19.35 -17.54 22.54
N TYR A 89 18.26 -16.79 22.59
CA TYR A 89 17.07 -17.07 21.78
C TYR A 89 16.91 -16.06 20.65
N SER A 90 16.54 -16.57 19.45
CA SER A 90 15.92 -15.73 18.42
C SER A 90 14.49 -15.39 18.84
N TRP A 91 13.90 -14.36 18.21
CA TRP A 91 12.51 -14.03 18.50
C TRP A 91 11.55 -15.19 18.16
N ALA A 92 11.82 -15.90 17.04
CA ALA A 92 11.04 -17.08 16.66
C ALA A 92 11.16 -18.19 17.71
N SER A 93 12.37 -18.61 18.09
CA SER A 93 12.59 -19.69 19.04
C SER A 93 12.07 -19.36 20.44
N LEU A 94 12.14 -18.08 20.84
CA LEU A 94 11.56 -17.63 22.11
C LEU A 94 10.05 -17.84 22.14
N ARG A 95 9.38 -17.47 21.06
CA ARG A 95 7.91 -17.65 20.93
C ARG A 95 7.53 -19.12 20.78
N GLU A 96 8.22 -19.86 19.92
CA GLU A 96 7.92 -21.28 19.67
C GLU A 96 7.98 -22.11 20.96
N ASN A 97 8.98 -21.87 21.82
CA ASN A 97 9.21 -22.66 23.02
C ASN A 97 8.45 -22.15 24.25
N TYR A 98 8.16 -20.86 24.33
CA TYR A 98 7.68 -20.24 25.58
C TYR A 98 6.41 -19.39 25.44
N GLN A 99 5.83 -19.26 24.24
CA GLN A 99 4.59 -18.49 24.07
C GLN A 99 3.39 -19.30 24.54
N GLY A 100 2.85 -18.92 25.71
CA GLY A 100 1.64 -19.53 26.24
C GLY A 100 0.34 -18.95 25.64
N ASP A 101 0.38 -17.71 25.16
CA ASP A 101 -0.75 -17.03 24.52
C ASP A 101 -0.28 -15.78 23.78
N PHE A 102 -1.08 -15.27 22.84
CA PHE A 102 -0.76 -14.04 22.11
C PHE A 102 -2.01 -13.32 21.61
N SER A 103 -1.84 -12.04 21.29
CA SER A 103 -2.87 -11.20 20.67
C SER A 103 -2.27 -10.15 19.76
N GLU A 104 -3.02 -9.72 18.76
CA GLU A 104 -2.71 -8.44 18.10
C GLU A 104 -2.86 -7.30 19.10
N ALA A 105 -2.03 -6.29 18.95
CA ALA A 105 -1.96 -5.13 19.82
C ALA A 105 -1.74 -3.86 19.01
N LEU A 106 -2.45 -2.79 19.36
CA LEU A 106 -2.27 -1.46 18.81
C LEU A 106 -1.84 -0.50 19.92
N CYS A 107 -0.68 0.13 19.77
CA CYS A 107 -0.25 1.19 20.69
C CYS A 107 -1.06 2.46 20.41
N ALA A 108 -2.03 2.77 21.28
CA ALA A 108 -2.93 3.89 21.12
C ALA A 108 -2.34 5.22 21.61
N TRP A 109 -1.61 5.20 22.74
CA TRP A 109 -0.96 6.37 23.29
C TRP A 109 0.24 5.99 24.17
N ILE A 110 1.08 6.99 24.46
CA ILE A 110 2.25 6.89 25.33
C ILE A 110 2.25 8.11 26.23
N SER A 111 2.39 7.91 27.52
CA SER A 111 2.45 8.97 28.55
C SER A 111 3.61 8.78 29.49
N LYS A 112 4.14 9.87 30.04
CA LYS A 112 5.15 9.80 31.11
C LYS A 112 4.53 9.19 32.37
N SER A 113 5.29 8.35 33.06
CA SER A 113 4.95 7.88 34.41
C SER A 113 5.42 8.90 35.44
N GLU A 114 4.85 8.85 36.67
CA GLU A 114 5.37 9.57 37.84
C GLU A 114 6.83 9.18 38.14
N ASP A 115 7.17 7.92 37.95
CA ASP A 115 8.54 7.42 38.00
C ASP A 115 9.22 7.67 36.64
N SER A 116 10.24 8.56 36.64
CA SER A 116 10.98 8.99 35.45
C SER A 116 11.67 7.85 34.68
N ASN A 117 11.87 6.67 35.32
CA ASN A 117 12.45 5.49 34.67
C ASN A 117 11.45 4.71 33.81
N PHE A 118 10.15 5.07 33.85
CA PHE A 118 9.09 4.36 33.17
C PHE A 118 8.17 5.30 32.38
N CYS A 119 7.52 4.71 31.37
CA CYS A 119 6.39 5.29 30.67
C CYS A 119 5.18 4.38 30.82
N LEU A 120 4.00 4.95 30.66
CA LEU A 120 2.75 4.21 30.49
C LEU A 120 2.40 4.19 29.01
N ILE A 121 1.95 3.03 28.53
CA ILE A 121 1.42 2.87 27.17
C ILE A 121 0.01 2.31 27.24
N GLY A 122 -0.87 2.85 26.40
CA GLY A 122 -2.22 2.33 26.19
C GLY A 122 -2.28 1.42 24.99
N ILE A 123 -2.69 0.18 25.17
CA ILE A 123 -2.80 -0.84 24.13
C ILE A 123 -4.27 -1.18 23.87
N LYS A 124 -4.68 -1.10 22.61
CA LYS A 124 -6.00 -1.51 22.10
C LYS A 124 -5.89 -2.79 21.26
N ASN A 125 -7.01 -3.27 20.77
CA ASN A 125 -7.17 -4.43 19.89
C ASN A 125 -6.77 -5.77 20.52
N LEU A 126 -6.67 -5.86 21.83
CA LEU A 126 -6.40 -7.13 22.48
C LEU A 126 -7.63 -8.05 22.40
N ALA A 127 -7.39 -9.30 22.02
CA ALA A 127 -8.41 -10.35 22.01
C ALA A 127 -9.04 -10.51 23.41
N LEU A 128 -10.36 -10.72 23.48
CA LEU A 128 -11.11 -10.77 24.72
C LEU A 128 -10.53 -11.79 25.71
N GLY A 129 -10.28 -13.02 25.28
CA GLY A 129 -9.69 -14.05 26.14
C GLY A 129 -8.29 -13.70 26.65
N PHE A 130 -7.46 -13.09 25.81
CA PHE A 130 -6.13 -12.63 26.18
C PHE A 130 -6.19 -11.53 27.26
N ALA A 131 -7.10 -10.56 27.10
CA ALA A 131 -7.26 -9.48 28.07
C ALA A 131 -7.79 -9.98 29.43
N GLN A 132 -8.73 -10.94 29.44
CA GLN A 132 -9.19 -11.60 30.68
C GLN A 132 -8.04 -12.28 31.43
N LYS A 133 -7.13 -12.91 30.69
CA LYS A 133 -5.93 -13.52 31.26
C LYS A 133 -4.98 -12.47 31.85
N LEU A 134 -4.82 -11.31 31.20
CA LEU A 134 -4.03 -10.20 31.72
C LEU A 134 -4.55 -9.70 33.08
N GLU A 135 -5.86 -9.56 33.22
CA GLU A 135 -6.47 -9.11 34.49
C GLU A 135 -6.27 -10.11 35.62
N LYS A 136 -6.36 -11.40 35.30
CA LYS A 136 -6.22 -12.48 36.29
C LYS A 136 -4.77 -12.64 36.77
N GLU A 137 -3.81 -12.65 35.84
CA GLU A 137 -2.43 -13.06 36.11
C GLU A 137 -1.48 -11.86 36.27
N ARG A 138 -1.85 -10.67 35.75
CA ARG A 138 -1.02 -9.44 35.72
C ARG A 138 0.41 -9.68 35.22
N PRO A 139 0.57 -10.33 34.04
CA PRO A 139 1.87 -10.76 33.57
C PRO A 139 2.73 -9.62 33.03
N ILE A 140 3.96 -9.99 32.71
CA ILE A 140 4.83 -9.20 31.82
C ILE A 140 4.60 -9.70 30.40
N ILE A 141 4.37 -8.79 29.46
CA ILE A 141 4.10 -9.10 28.05
C ILE A 141 5.24 -8.60 27.19
N ALA A 142 5.68 -9.44 26.27
CA ALA A 142 6.61 -9.08 25.22
C ALA A 142 5.83 -8.67 23.97
N PHE A 143 6.11 -7.46 23.47
CA PHE A 143 5.54 -6.94 22.25
C PHE A 143 6.58 -7.02 21.14
N GLY A 144 6.29 -7.74 20.08
CA GLY A 144 7.18 -7.95 18.95
C GLY A 144 6.53 -7.66 17.60
N PRO A 145 7.24 -7.92 16.50
CA PRO A 145 6.75 -7.69 15.14
C PRO A 145 5.40 -8.38 14.90
N LYS A 146 4.51 -7.68 14.17
CA LYS A 146 3.25 -8.27 13.74
C LYS A 146 3.51 -9.43 12.79
N ASP A 147 2.81 -10.54 13.00
CA ASP A 147 2.89 -11.72 12.15
C ASP A 147 2.26 -11.44 10.77
N PRO A 148 2.93 -11.80 9.67
CA PRO A 148 2.34 -11.69 8.35
C PRO A 148 1.21 -12.72 8.14
N PRO A 149 0.25 -12.46 7.26
CA PRO A 149 -0.90 -13.35 7.05
C PRO A 149 -0.57 -14.55 6.14
N LEU A 150 0.50 -15.31 6.46
CA LEU A 150 0.98 -16.42 5.62
C LEU A 150 -0.10 -17.49 5.38
N LYS A 151 -0.90 -17.80 6.40
CA LYS A 151 -1.98 -18.79 6.29
C LYS A 151 -3.04 -18.39 5.26
N TYR A 152 -3.30 -17.08 5.14
CA TYR A 152 -4.21 -16.56 4.12
C TYR A 152 -3.71 -16.87 2.70
N LEU A 153 -2.45 -16.58 2.41
CA LEU A 153 -1.86 -16.90 1.10
C LEU A 153 -1.87 -18.39 0.81
N MET A 154 -1.56 -19.22 1.81
CA MET A 154 -1.64 -20.68 1.68
C MET A 154 -3.06 -21.16 1.38
N ASN A 155 -4.07 -20.62 2.06
CA ASN A 155 -5.47 -20.95 1.77
C ASN A 155 -5.83 -20.59 0.31
N LEU A 156 -5.38 -19.42 -0.17
CA LEU A 156 -5.63 -18.99 -1.56
C LEU A 156 -4.94 -19.91 -2.58
N ILE A 157 -3.72 -20.38 -2.29
CA ILE A 157 -3.02 -21.37 -3.12
C ILE A 157 -3.84 -22.66 -3.22
N ASP A 158 -4.35 -23.17 -2.10
CA ASP A 158 -5.14 -24.39 -2.08
C ASP A 158 -6.46 -24.21 -2.86
N ILE A 159 -7.14 -23.07 -2.73
CA ILE A 159 -8.35 -22.73 -3.50
C ILE A 159 -8.06 -22.70 -5.01
N VAL A 160 -6.92 -22.12 -5.41
CA VAL A 160 -6.52 -22.07 -6.82
C VAL A 160 -6.19 -23.46 -7.37
N ARG A 161 -5.62 -24.35 -6.55
CA ARG A 161 -5.29 -25.74 -6.93
C ARG A 161 -6.50 -26.65 -7.05
N ASP A 162 -7.59 -26.32 -6.39
CA ASP A 162 -8.84 -27.07 -6.44
C ASP A 162 -9.48 -26.96 -7.85
N LYS A 163 -9.21 -27.97 -8.70
CA LYS A 163 -9.70 -28.03 -10.08
C LYS A 163 -11.11 -28.56 -10.21
N ASP A 164 -11.61 -29.20 -9.16
CA ASP A 164 -12.91 -29.89 -9.18
C ASP A 164 -14.08 -28.93 -8.95
N CYS A 165 -13.80 -27.71 -8.49
CA CYS A 165 -14.82 -26.70 -8.28
C CYS A 165 -15.09 -25.86 -9.55
N GLU A 166 -16.10 -26.23 -10.33
CA GLU A 166 -16.52 -25.51 -11.55
C GLU A 166 -16.86 -24.02 -11.29
N ARG A 167 -17.41 -23.72 -10.12
CA ARG A 167 -17.77 -22.34 -9.77
C ARG A 167 -16.55 -21.42 -9.67
N THR A 168 -15.44 -21.92 -9.17
CA THR A 168 -14.18 -21.15 -9.11
C THR A 168 -13.51 -21.07 -10.50
N ALA A 169 -13.60 -22.12 -11.31
CA ALA A 169 -13.07 -22.18 -12.66
C ALA A 169 -13.63 -21.05 -13.54
N SER A 170 -14.91 -20.70 -13.34
CA SER A 170 -15.57 -19.62 -14.09
C SER A 170 -14.88 -18.25 -13.96
N ILE A 171 -14.13 -18.00 -12.88
CA ILE A 171 -13.35 -16.76 -12.67
C ILE A 171 -11.86 -17.02 -12.85
N LEU A 172 -11.31 -18.14 -12.34
CA LEU A 172 -9.86 -18.38 -12.38
C LEU A 172 -9.33 -18.66 -13.79
N ASP A 173 -10.13 -19.34 -14.62
CA ASP A 173 -9.71 -19.77 -15.97
C ASP A 173 -10.33 -18.86 -17.05
N PHE A 174 -10.02 -17.55 -16.98
CA PHE A 174 -10.61 -16.55 -17.87
C PHE A 174 -9.67 -16.12 -19.00
N SER A 175 -10.25 -15.53 -20.04
CA SER A 175 -9.53 -14.81 -21.08
C SER A 175 -9.84 -13.32 -20.97
N LEU A 176 -8.82 -12.47 -21.20
CA LEU A 176 -9.04 -11.02 -21.23
C LEU A 176 -10.11 -10.66 -22.23
N ALA A 177 -11.06 -9.87 -21.82
CA ALA A 177 -12.05 -9.26 -22.69
C ALA A 177 -11.36 -8.27 -23.65
N ASN A 178 -11.88 -8.16 -24.88
CA ASN A 178 -11.39 -7.17 -25.84
C ASN A 178 -11.75 -5.75 -25.43
N GLU A 179 -12.90 -5.59 -24.74
CA GLU A 179 -13.39 -4.36 -24.18
C GLU A 179 -13.91 -4.65 -22.76
N SER A 180 -13.87 -3.64 -21.87
CA SER A 180 -14.40 -3.80 -20.51
C SER A 180 -15.92 -4.04 -20.58
N TYR A 181 -16.38 -5.03 -19.81
CA TYR A 181 -17.83 -5.28 -19.62
C TYR A 181 -18.48 -4.35 -18.61
N TRP A 182 -17.69 -3.50 -17.94
CA TRP A 182 -18.16 -2.65 -16.86
C TRP A 182 -19.08 -1.51 -17.34
N HIS A 183 -20.39 -1.72 -17.23
CA HIS A 183 -21.42 -0.73 -17.58
C HIS A 183 -22.50 -0.70 -16.50
N PRO A 184 -22.19 -0.23 -15.27
CA PRO A 184 -23.07 -0.38 -14.13
C PRO A 184 -24.31 0.50 -14.25
N LYS A 185 -25.46 -0.05 -13.84
CA LYS A 185 -26.66 0.74 -13.59
C LYS A 185 -26.42 1.67 -12.40
N GLN A 186 -26.59 2.98 -12.60
CA GLN A 186 -26.51 3.94 -11.51
C GLN A 186 -27.72 3.81 -10.58
N VAL A 187 -27.47 3.89 -9.27
CA VAL A 187 -28.48 3.79 -8.22
C VAL A 187 -28.37 5.00 -7.31
N GLU A 188 -29.42 5.80 -7.27
CA GLU A 188 -29.54 7.00 -6.44
C GLU A 188 -29.96 6.64 -5.00
N SER A 189 -29.82 7.58 -4.07
CA SER A 189 -30.19 7.39 -2.67
C SER A 189 -31.68 7.21 -2.44
N THR A 190 -32.49 7.69 -3.36
CA THR A 190 -33.97 7.54 -3.36
C THR A 190 -34.41 6.13 -3.74
N GLU A 191 -33.60 5.36 -4.44
CA GLU A 191 -33.89 3.98 -4.81
C GLU A 191 -33.61 3.01 -3.67
N ASN A 192 -34.52 2.05 -3.47
CA ASN A 192 -34.30 0.98 -2.51
C ASN A 192 -33.37 -0.08 -3.10
N LEU A 193 -32.07 0.08 -2.88
CA LEU A 193 -31.06 -0.85 -3.37
C LEU A 193 -31.33 -2.30 -2.93
N SER A 194 -31.74 -2.52 -1.66
CA SER A 194 -31.96 -3.87 -1.14
C SER A 194 -33.06 -4.60 -1.93
N ASP A 195 -34.16 -3.94 -2.28
CA ASP A 195 -35.23 -4.55 -3.06
C ASP A 195 -34.78 -4.83 -4.50
N LEU A 196 -34.02 -3.90 -5.10
CA LEU A 196 -33.46 -4.08 -6.44
C LEU A 196 -32.48 -5.28 -6.48
N LEU A 197 -31.62 -5.43 -5.49
CA LEU A 197 -30.69 -6.54 -5.42
C LEU A 197 -31.43 -7.88 -5.18
N LEU A 198 -32.40 -7.90 -4.28
CA LEU A 198 -33.20 -9.10 -4.02
C LEU A 198 -33.97 -9.55 -5.26
N GLU A 199 -34.54 -8.62 -6.04
CA GLU A 199 -35.21 -8.94 -7.29
C GLU A 199 -34.22 -9.52 -8.32
N THR A 200 -33.06 -8.91 -8.47
CA THR A 200 -32.00 -9.39 -9.38
C THR A 200 -31.54 -10.78 -8.98
N LEU A 201 -31.35 -11.03 -7.68
CA LEU A 201 -30.92 -12.31 -7.15
C LEU A 201 -31.94 -13.44 -7.27
N LYS A 202 -33.19 -13.16 -7.69
CA LYS A 202 -34.13 -14.24 -8.05
C LYS A 202 -33.70 -14.99 -9.31
N THR A 203 -33.04 -14.30 -10.24
CA THR A 203 -32.68 -14.84 -11.56
C THR A 203 -31.17 -14.95 -11.78
N LYS A 204 -30.37 -14.28 -10.97
CA LYS A 204 -28.88 -14.26 -11.03
C LYS A 204 -28.31 -14.66 -9.70
N ASP A 205 -27.14 -15.29 -9.71
CA ASP A 205 -26.47 -15.74 -8.50
C ASP A 205 -25.33 -14.81 -8.06
N GLU A 206 -24.86 -13.95 -8.96
CA GLU A 206 -23.73 -13.04 -8.74
C GLU A 206 -24.08 -11.60 -9.08
N ILE A 207 -23.63 -10.65 -8.25
CA ILE A 207 -23.80 -9.19 -8.45
C ILE A 207 -22.51 -8.49 -8.04
N SER A 208 -22.11 -7.46 -8.80
CA SER A 208 -21.05 -6.53 -8.45
C SER A 208 -21.59 -5.11 -8.19
N ILE A 209 -21.06 -4.46 -7.16
CA ILE A 209 -21.49 -3.11 -6.75
C ILE A 209 -20.29 -2.20 -6.58
N GLN A 210 -20.24 -1.14 -7.37
CA GLN A 210 -19.30 -0.03 -7.21
C GLN A 210 -19.86 0.96 -6.20
N GLY A 211 -19.12 1.20 -5.15
CA GLY A 211 -19.48 2.19 -4.13
C GLY A 211 -18.40 3.26 -3.95
N PRO A 212 -18.50 4.40 -4.63
CA PRO A 212 -17.62 5.55 -4.41
C PRO A 212 -17.54 6.01 -2.95
N PRO A 213 -16.60 6.91 -2.61
CA PRO A 213 -16.44 7.39 -1.25
C PRO A 213 -17.73 8.04 -0.70
N GLY A 214 -18.13 7.60 0.51
CA GLY A 214 -19.25 8.19 1.23
C GLY A 214 -20.64 7.85 0.69
N THR A 215 -20.79 6.87 -0.21
CA THR A 215 -22.11 6.47 -0.78
C THR A 215 -22.91 5.53 0.12
N GLY A 216 -22.42 5.24 1.33
CA GLY A 216 -23.16 4.44 2.32
C GLY A 216 -23.17 2.93 2.02
N LYS A 217 -22.11 2.38 1.38
CA LYS A 217 -21.97 0.95 1.12
C LYS A 217 -22.37 0.08 2.31
N THR A 218 -21.68 0.27 3.44
CA THR A 218 -21.87 -0.54 4.64
C THR A 218 -23.29 -0.40 5.21
N TYR A 219 -23.88 0.80 5.17
CA TYR A 219 -25.26 1.00 5.59
C TYR A 219 -26.25 0.23 4.70
N ARG A 220 -26.08 0.33 3.37
CA ARG A 220 -26.95 -0.38 2.41
C ARG A 220 -26.78 -1.89 2.48
N MET A 221 -25.56 -2.39 2.78
CA MET A 221 -25.33 -3.82 3.01
C MET A 221 -25.94 -4.31 4.31
N ALA A 222 -25.96 -3.50 5.38
CA ALA A 222 -26.66 -3.82 6.61
C ALA A 222 -28.17 -3.93 6.38
N SER A 223 -28.76 -3.00 5.62
CA SER A 223 -30.17 -3.04 5.27
C SER A 223 -30.54 -4.28 4.43
N LEU A 224 -29.72 -4.64 3.43
CA LEU A 224 -29.91 -5.87 2.68
C LEU A 224 -29.81 -7.11 3.60
N THR A 225 -28.79 -7.16 4.43
CA THR A 225 -28.55 -8.27 5.35
C THR A 225 -29.71 -8.45 6.32
N SER A 226 -30.27 -7.36 6.87
CA SER A 226 -31.42 -7.42 7.78
C SER A 226 -32.66 -8.04 7.12
N LYS A 227 -32.94 -7.69 5.85
CA LYS A 227 -34.04 -8.30 5.08
C LYS A 227 -33.83 -9.81 4.86
N LEU A 228 -32.59 -10.20 4.49
CA LEU A 228 -32.25 -11.62 4.32
C LEU A 228 -32.42 -12.42 5.63
N LEU A 229 -31.99 -11.84 6.75
CA LEU A 229 -32.17 -12.47 8.07
C LEU A 229 -33.65 -12.58 8.48
N ALA A 230 -34.47 -11.59 8.13
CA ALA A 230 -35.92 -11.64 8.35
C ALA A 230 -36.59 -12.75 7.52
N GLU A 231 -36.04 -13.07 6.34
CA GLU A 231 -36.44 -14.19 5.50
C GLU A 231 -35.80 -15.53 5.93
N ASN A 232 -35.18 -15.60 7.12
CA ASN A 232 -34.49 -16.77 7.64
C ASN A 232 -33.34 -17.31 6.77
N LYS A 233 -32.73 -16.46 5.95
CA LYS A 233 -31.54 -16.85 5.15
C LYS A 233 -30.28 -16.91 6.01
N SER A 234 -29.40 -17.85 5.68
CA SER A 234 -28.04 -17.90 6.23
C SER A 234 -27.15 -16.94 5.44
N VAL A 235 -26.49 -15.99 6.14
CA VAL A 235 -25.72 -14.93 5.52
C VAL A 235 -24.29 -14.88 6.04
N LEU A 236 -23.32 -14.78 5.13
CA LEU A 236 -21.94 -14.43 5.44
C LEU A 236 -21.68 -12.99 4.98
N VAL A 237 -21.10 -12.16 5.86
CA VAL A 237 -20.45 -10.92 5.43
C VAL A 237 -18.97 -11.02 5.75
N THR A 238 -18.13 -10.75 4.74
CA THR A 238 -16.67 -10.79 4.88
C THR A 238 -16.05 -9.47 4.39
N THR A 239 -15.01 -9.03 5.10
CA THR A 239 -14.22 -7.84 4.78
C THR A 239 -12.75 -8.07 5.11
N LEU A 240 -11.87 -7.15 4.69
CA LEU A 240 -10.45 -7.25 5.03
C LEU A 240 -10.19 -7.03 6.54
N THR A 241 -10.92 -6.11 7.18
CA THR A 241 -10.62 -5.65 8.55
C THR A 241 -11.75 -5.97 9.53
N ASN A 242 -11.38 -6.30 10.77
CA ASN A 242 -12.34 -6.46 11.86
C ASN A 242 -13.14 -5.17 12.15
N GLN A 243 -12.54 -4.01 11.95
CA GLN A 243 -13.21 -2.72 12.13
C GLN A 243 -14.40 -2.57 11.16
N ALA A 244 -14.25 -2.92 9.88
CA ALA A 244 -15.34 -2.84 8.90
C ALA A 244 -16.49 -3.80 9.25
N LEU A 245 -16.19 -5.00 9.78
CA LEU A 245 -17.21 -5.92 10.30
C LEU A 245 -17.99 -5.32 11.49
N MET A 246 -17.29 -4.63 12.39
CA MET A 246 -17.94 -3.94 13.51
C MET A 246 -18.80 -2.77 13.05
N GLU A 247 -18.30 -1.96 12.11
CA GLU A 247 -19.07 -0.85 11.53
C GLU A 247 -20.37 -1.34 10.87
N LEU A 248 -20.38 -2.53 10.29
CA LEU A 248 -21.59 -3.17 9.79
C LEU A 248 -22.50 -3.62 10.94
N ALA A 249 -21.96 -4.35 11.93
CA ALA A 249 -22.73 -4.89 13.05
C ALA A 249 -23.40 -3.78 13.92
N GLU A 250 -22.80 -2.59 13.96
CA GLU A 250 -23.30 -1.41 14.69
C GLU A 250 -24.44 -0.66 13.96
N LYS A 251 -24.85 -1.09 12.74
CA LYS A 251 -25.94 -0.43 12.03
C LYS A 251 -27.28 -0.74 12.68
N GLU A 252 -28.15 0.26 12.75
CA GLU A 252 -29.49 0.18 13.37
C GLU A 252 -30.31 -0.97 12.79
N ASP A 253 -30.22 -1.23 11.50
CA ASP A 253 -30.96 -2.31 10.82
C ASP A 253 -30.56 -3.73 11.35
N LEU A 254 -29.37 -3.87 11.91
CA LEU A 254 -28.87 -5.14 12.45
C LEU A 254 -29.02 -5.25 13.98
N GLU A 255 -29.31 -4.16 14.68
CA GLU A 255 -29.43 -4.14 16.15
C GLU A 255 -30.42 -5.20 16.67
N PRO A 256 -31.63 -5.41 16.10
CA PRO A 256 -32.57 -6.42 16.58
C PRO A 256 -32.00 -7.85 16.49
N PHE A 257 -31.19 -8.13 15.45
CA PHE A 257 -30.59 -9.43 15.24
C PHE A 257 -29.37 -9.66 16.13
N VAL A 258 -28.57 -8.61 16.40
CA VAL A 258 -27.49 -8.64 17.38
C VAL A 258 -28.05 -8.93 18.77
N ASN A 259 -29.08 -8.19 19.19
CA ASN A 259 -29.73 -8.36 20.49
C ASN A 259 -30.39 -9.74 20.65
N ALA A 260 -30.87 -10.32 19.57
CA ALA A 260 -31.44 -11.68 19.53
C ALA A 260 -30.38 -12.79 19.48
N GLY A 261 -29.07 -12.48 19.49
CA GLY A 261 -27.98 -13.46 19.38
C GLY A 261 -27.92 -14.18 18.02
N ARG A 262 -28.42 -13.53 16.95
CA ARG A 262 -28.42 -14.09 15.58
C ARG A 262 -27.21 -13.63 14.77
N VAL A 263 -26.32 -12.81 15.34
CA VAL A 263 -25.09 -12.31 14.69
C VAL A 263 -23.89 -12.83 15.44
N THR A 264 -22.96 -13.46 14.72
CA THR A 264 -21.70 -13.97 15.25
C THR A 264 -20.50 -13.38 14.53
N LYS A 265 -19.44 -13.07 15.26
CA LYS A 265 -18.17 -12.61 14.71
C LYS A 265 -17.03 -13.54 15.11
N THR A 266 -16.12 -13.85 14.19
CA THR A 266 -15.06 -14.85 14.37
C THR A 266 -14.02 -14.47 15.41
N SER A 267 -13.69 -13.18 15.56
CA SER A 267 -12.78 -12.70 16.59
C SER A 267 -13.29 -11.40 17.17
N MET A 268 -13.21 -11.25 18.49
CA MET A 268 -13.63 -10.02 19.17
C MET A 268 -12.52 -9.50 20.05
N THR A 269 -12.36 -8.21 20.04
CA THR A 269 -11.50 -7.49 20.98
C THR A 269 -12.33 -7.01 22.18
N VAL A 270 -11.65 -6.60 23.23
CA VAL A 270 -12.32 -6.14 24.47
C VAL A 270 -13.19 -4.92 24.21
N ASP A 271 -12.69 -3.96 23.43
CA ASP A 271 -13.42 -2.74 23.08
C ASP A 271 -14.62 -3.03 22.16
N GLU A 272 -14.50 -3.96 21.23
CA GLU A 272 -15.63 -4.43 20.41
C GLU A 272 -16.74 -5.07 21.25
N HIS A 273 -16.37 -5.96 22.18
CA HIS A 273 -17.34 -6.59 23.09
C HIS A 273 -18.05 -5.58 23.98
N LYS A 274 -17.34 -4.54 24.43
CA LYS A 274 -17.95 -3.46 25.24
C LYS A 274 -18.91 -2.58 24.42
N ARG A 275 -18.62 -2.34 23.14
CA ARG A 275 -19.50 -1.58 22.23
C ARG A 275 -20.77 -2.35 21.86
N LEU A 276 -20.63 -3.66 21.62
CA LEU A 276 -21.74 -4.56 21.27
C LEU A 276 -21.74 -5.81 22.18
N PRO A 277 -22.26 -5.70 23.42
CA PRO A 277 -22.21 -6.82 24.39
C PRO A 277 -23.00 -8.06 23.97
N HIS A 278 -24.01 -7.90 23.11
CA HIS A 278 -24.85 -8.99 22.62
C HIS A 278 -24.34 -9.63 21.32
N LEU A 279 -23.29 -9.08 20.72
CA LEU A 279 -22.63 -9.71 19.59
C LEU A 279 -21.91 -10.99 20.04
N LEU A 280 -22.28 -12.12 19.46
CA LEU A 280 -21.70 -13.40 19.84
C LEU A 280 -20.32 -13.60 19.21
N GLN A 281 -19.39 -14.18 19.97
CA GLN A 281 -18.09 -14.57 19.44
C GLN A 281 -18.10 -16.05 19.03
N ASN A 282 -17.63 -16.32 17.81
CA ASN A 282 -17.32 -17.67 17.34
C ASN A 282 -15.88 -18.04 17.75
N LEU A 283 -15.74 -18.62 18.95
CA LEU A 283 -14.44 -18.92 19.58
C LEU A 283 -13.57 -19.90 18.76
N GLU A 284 -14.18 -20.81 18.03
CA GLU A 284 -13.47 -21.84 17.29
C GLU A 284 -13.12 -21.39 15.86
N ASN A 285 -13.61 -20.24 15.43
CA ASN A 285 -13.49 -19.75 14.05
C ASN A 285 -14.00 -20.75 12.98
N LYS A 286 -14.89 -21.67 13.36
CA LYS A 286 -15.50 -22.62 12.43
C LYS A 286 -16.56 -21.95 11.56
N CYS A 287 -16.72 -22.45 10.35
CA CYS A 287 -17.84 -22.07 9.51
C CYS A 287 -19.15 -22.55 10.19
N ASN A 288 -20.01 -21.60 10.51
CA ASN A 288 -21.29 -21.87 11.17
C ASN A 288 -22.41 -21.17 10.38
N ALA A 289 -22.82 -21.81 9.29
CA ALA A 289 -23.97 -21.39 8.51
C ALA A 289 -25.25 -21.98 9.13
N ALA A 290 -26.16 -21.14 9.55
CA ALA A 290 -27.45 -21.54 10.07
C ALA A 290 -28.55 -20.60 9.57
N GLU A 291 -29.76 -21.11 9.39
CA GLU A 291 -30.91 -20.34 8.97
C GLU A 291 -31.16 -19.14 9.88
N GLY A 292 -31.37 -17.99 9.26
CA GLY A 292 -31.63 -16.72 9.92
C GLY A 292 -30.44 -16.19 10.74
N LYS A 293 -29.22 -16.67 10.52
CA LYS A 293 -28.02 -16.18 11.22
C LYS A 293 -27.05 -15.47 10.28
N LEU A 294 -26.38 -14.46 10.82
CA LEU A 294 -25.30 -13.73 10.18
C LEU A 294 -23.96 -14.15 10.78
N SER A 295 -23.04 -14.56 9.90
CA SER A 295 -21.64 -14.79 10.24
C SER A 295 -20.77 -13.64 9.72
N LEU A 296 -20.00 -13.02 10.60
CA LEU A 296 -19.04 -11.95 10.29
C LEU A 296 -17.62 -12.52 10.39
N ALA A 297 -16.90 -12.53 9.27
CA ALA A 297 -15.55 -13.08 9.20
C ALA A 297 -14.63 -12.19 8.34
N SER A 298 -13.35 -12.06 8.74
CA SER A 298 -12.37 -11.40 7.87
C SER A 298 -12.00 -12.30 6.68
N PHE A 299 -11.40 -11.72 5.62
CA PHE A 299 -10.87 -12.46 4.47
C PHE A 299 -9.93 -13.59 4.92
N TYR A 300 -9.16 -13.35 5.99
CA TYR A 300 -8.23 -14.35 6.54
C TYR A 300 -8.93 -15.60 7.06
N VAL A 301 -10.08 -15.45 7.70
CA VAL A 301 -10.85 -16.58 8.24
C VAL A 301 -11.71 -17.20 7.16
N SER A 302 -12.43 -16.41 6.38
CA SER A 302 -13.34 -16.90 5.33
C SER A 302 -12.60 -17.63 4.20
N SER A 303 -11.33 -17.28 3.91
CA SER A 303 -10.50 -18.05 2.98
C SER A 303 -10.25 -19.47 3.47
N GLY A 304 -10.06 -19.67 4.79
CA GLY A 304 -9.96 -21.01 5.39
C GLY A 304 -11.27 -21.81 5.24
N TRP A 305 -12.41 -21.16 5.47
CA TRP A 305 -13.71 -21.82 5.26
C TRP A 305 -13.90 -22.23 3.79
N ALA A 306 -13.55 -21.35 2.84
CA ALA A 306 -13.67 -21.68 1.43
C ALA A 306 -12.76 -22.83 0.98
N LYS A 307 -11.60 -22.98 1.62
CA LYS A 307 -10.70 -24.11 1.40
C LYS A 307 -11.26 -25.43 1.96
N ASP A 308 -11.81 -25.37 3.19
CA ASP A 308 -12.13 -26.57 3.98
C ASP A 308 -13.54 -27.13 3.70
N HIS A 309 -14.38 -26.45 2.89
CA HIS A 309 -15.75 -26.87 2.58
C HIS A 309 -15.90 -27.29 1.11
N ASP A 310 -16.43 -28.50 0.92
CA ASP A 310 -16.82 -29.03 -0.39
C ASP A 310 -18.23 -28.58 -0.78
N GLU A 311 -19.14 -28.40 0.19
CA GLU A 311 -20.50 -27.90 -0.02
C GLU A 311 -20.57 -26.39 0.29
N ILE A 312 -21.49 -25.69 -0.40
CA ILE A 312 -21.67 -24.25 -0.22
C ILE A 312 -22.49 -24.01 1.05
N PRO A 313 -21.90 -23.42 2.11
CA PRO A 313 -22.54 -23.35 3.41
C PRO A 313 -23.63 -22.29 3.52
N PHE A 314 -23.48 -21.11 2.89
CA PHE A 314 -24.38 -19.99 3.07
C PHE A 314 -25.33 -19.80 1.89
N ASP A 315 -26.57 -19.34 2.17
CA ASP A 315 -27.48 -18.92 1.11
C ASP A 315 -26.94 -17.66 0.41
N TYR A 316 -26.38 -16.71 1.19
CA TYR A 316 -25.80 -15.46 0.67
C TYR A 316 -24.41 -15.21 1.25
N ALA A 317 -23.50 -14.81 0.39
CA ALA A 317 -22.17 -14.33 0.76
C ALA A 317 -21.95 -12.93 0.22
N ILE A 318 -21.71 -11.97 1.11
CA ILE A 318 -21.47 -10.56 0.78
C ILE A 318 -20.02 -10.25 1.12
N MET A 319 -19.25 -9.79 0.13
CA MET A 319 -17.89 -9.29 0.32
C MET A 319 -17.92 -7.77 0.28
N ASP A 320 -17.72 -7.11 1.41
CA ASP A 320 -17.51 -5.66 1.45
C ASP A 320 -16.00 -5.35 1.34
N GLU A 321 -15.67 -4.17 0.82
CA GLU A 321 -14.30 -3.76 0.49
C GLU A 321 -13.60 -4.73 -0.50
N ALA A 322 -14.33 -5.27 -1.49
CA ALA A 322 -13.81 -6.20 -2.49
C ALA A 322 -12.63 -5.63 -3.31
N GLY A 323 -12.51 -4.30 -3.42
CA GLY A 323 -11.34 -3.63 -4.02
C GLY A 323 -10.02 -3.95 -3.33
N GLN A 324 -10.06 -4.40 -2.06
CA GLN A 324 -8.89 -4.81 -1.29
C GLN A 324 -8.66 -6.34 -1.29
N ALA A 325 -9.33 -7.09 -2.17
CA ALA A 325 -9.18 -8.54 -2.27
C ALA A 325 -8.39 -8.92 -3.52
N LEU A 326 -7.48 -9.90 -3.36
CA LEU A 326 -6.87 -10.59 -4.49
C LEU A 326 -7.94 -11.35 -5.26
N LEU A 327 -7.79 -11.53 -6.58
CA LEU A 327 -8.77 -12.24 -7.39
C LEU A 327 -9.09 -13.66 -6.88
N PRO A 328 -8.12 -14.46 -6.38
CA PRO A 328 -8.44 -15.75 -5.73
C PRO A 328 -9.34 -15.62 -4.50
N MET A 329 -9.25 -14.52 -3.72
CA MET A 329 -10.16 -14.30 -2.59
C MET A 329 -11.57 -13.92 -3.06
N ILE A 330 -11.68 -13.10 -4.11
CA ILE A 330 -12.96 -12.80 -4.76
C ILE A 330 -13.63 -14.08 -5.24
N THR A 331 -12.85 -14.97 -5.84
CA THR A 331 -13.30 -16.27 -6.33
C THR A 331 -13.74 -17.19 -5.18
N ALA A 332 -13.04 -17.16 -4.03
CA ALA A 332 -13.36 -17.95 -2.84
C ALA A 332 -14.81 -17.73 -2.37
N MET A 333 -15.39 -16.57 -2.61
CA MET A 333 -16.78 -16.28 -2.25
C MET A 333 -17.78 -17.22 -2.94
N LYS A 334 -17.47 -17.69 -4.13
CA LYS A 334 -18.32 -18.63 -4.87
C LYS A 334 -18.34 -20.04 -4.25
N LYS A 335 -17.37 -20.35 -3.40
CA LYS A 335 -17.38 -21.57 -2.56
C LYS A 335 -18.18 -21.39 -1.27
N LEU A 336 -18.43 -20.16 -0.84
CA LEU A 336 -19.06 -19.86 0.43
C LEU A 336 -20.55 -19.53 0.32
N GLY A 337 -21.00 -18.90 -0.76
CA GLY A 337 -22.39 -18.50 -0.95
C GLY A 337 -23.03 -19.08 -2.19
N LYS A 338 -24.31 -19.52 -2.07
CA LYS A 338 -25.13 -19.86 -3.24
C LYS A 338 -25.33 -18.63 -4.12
N LYS A 339 -25.55 -17.48 -3.48
CA LYS A 339 -25.62 -16.16 -4.10
C LYS A 339 -24.50 -15.26 -3.55
N VAL A 340 -23.80 -14.55 -4.44
CA VAL A 340 -22.62 -13.78 -4.09
C VAL A 340 -22.78 -12.32 -4.50
N ILE A 341 -22.44 -11.42 -3.58
CA ILE A 341 -22.46 -9.98 -3.82
C ILE A 341 -21.07 -9.44 -3.49
N TRP A 342 -20.38 -8.89 -4.49
CA TRP A 342 -19.13 -8.20 -4.32
C TRP A 342 -19.35 -6.70 -4.30
N VAL A 343 -18.94 -6.05 -3.22
CA VAL A 343 -19.07 -4.61 -3.01
C VAL A 343 -17.68 -4.00 -2.87
N GLY A 344 -17.32 -3.10 -3.75
CA GLY A 344 -15.97 -2.54 -3.77
C GLY A 344 -15.92 -1.16 -4.41
N ASP A 345 -14.70 -0.72 -4.66
CA ASP A 345 -14.44 0.51 -5.40
C ASP A 345 -13.17 0.34 -6.25
N GLN A 346 -13.33 0.31 -7.57
CA GLN A 346 -12.24 0.14 -8.53
C GLN A 346 -11.23 1.31 -8.51
N ASN A 347 -11.64 2.47 -8.02
CA ASN A 347 -10.82 3.69 -7.97
C ASN A 347 -10.23 3.95 -6.57
N GLN A 348 -10.24 2.94 -5.68
CA GLN A 348 -9.55 2.97 -4.40
C GLN A 348 -8.38 1.98 -4.39
N LEU A 349 -7.62 1.97 -3.29
CA LEU A 349 -6.39 1.18 -3.19
C LEU A 349 -6.66 -0.32 -3.34
N ALA A 350 -5.84 -0.95 -4.16
CA ALA A 350 -5.74 -2.40 -4.26
C ALA A 350 -5.01 -2.99 -3.04
N PRO A 351 -5.03 -4.33 -2.84
CA PRO A 351 -4.24 -4.98 -1.81
C PRO A 351 -2.76 -4.60 -1.87
N ILE A 352 -2.14 -4.40 -0.70
CA ILE A 352 -0.69 -4.22 -0.60
C ILE A 352 -0.04 -5.60 -0.70
N VAL A 353 0.94 -5.71 -1.58
CA VAL A 353 1.77 -6.91 -1.75
C VAL A 353 3.24 -6.55 -1.56
N GLU A 354 4.04 -7.52 -1.11
CA GLU A 354 5.48 -7.36 -0.87
C GLU A 354 6.32 -7.76 -2.10
N THR A 355 5.70 -8.37 -3.10
CA THR A 355 6.34 -8.74 -4.36
C THR A 355 6.79 -7.49 -5.10
N GLU A 356 8.00 -7.50 -5.62
CA GLU A 356 8.59 -6.37 -6.36
C GLU A 356 7.74 -5.97 -7.58
N GLU A 357 7.51 -4.67 -7.75
CA GLU A 357 6.73 -4.09 -8.87
C GLU A 357 7.24 -4.56 -10.24
N LYS A 358 8.54 -4.76 -10.36
CA LYS A 358 9.16 -5.27 -11.58
C LYS A 358 8.65 -6.67 -11.94
N LEU A 359 8.58 -7.59 -10.97
CA LEU A 359 8.06 -8.94 -11.20
C LEU A 359 6.57 -8.91 -11.54
N ILE A 360 5.80 -8.06 -10.85
CA ILE A 360 4.37 -7.88 -11.14
C ILE A 360 4.16 -7.46 -12.60
N ASN A 361 4.97 -6.52 -13.08
CA ASN A 361 4.87 -6.03 -14.45
C ASN A 361 5.39 -7.04 -15.49
N ASP A 362 6.52 -7.71 -15.21
CA ASP A 362 7.15 -8.68 -16.11
C ASP A 362 6.25 -9.91 -16.37
N PHE A 363 5.49 -10.35 -15.34
CA PHE A 363 4.57 -11.49 -15.44
C PHE A 363 3.11 -11.06 -15.63
N GLY A 364 2.79 -9.78 -15.63
CA GLY A 364 1.44 -9.27 -15.83
C GLY A 364 0.48 -9.61 -14.68
N TRP A 365 0.96 -9.73 -13.42
CA TRP A 365 0.15 -10.14 -12.26
C TRP A 365 -0.77 -9.07 -11.69
N SER A 366 -0.78 -7.87 -12.25
CA SER A 366 -1.65 -6.78 -11.77
C SER A 366 -3.15 -7.13 -11.79
N TYR A 367 -3.59 -8.02 -12.71
CA TYR A 367 -4.97 -8.51 -12.72
C TYR A 367 -5.32 -9.38 -11.50
N ILE A 368 -4.35 -10.09 -10.92
CA ILE A 368 -4.55 -10.87 -9.68
C ILE A 368 -4.69 -9.92 -8.50
N ILE A 369 -3.84 -8.89 -8.43
CA ILE A 369 -3.80 -7.92 -7.35
C ILE A 369 -5.04 -7.03 -7.40
N LYS A 370 -5.39 -6.50 -8.55
CA LYS A 370 -6.60 -5.68 -8.77
C LYS A 370 -7.82 -6.58 -9.04
N GLY A 371 -8.07 -7.54 -8.12
CA GLY A 371 -9.06 -8.60 -8.34
C GLY A 371 -10.47 -8.08 -8.63
N PHE A 372 -10.94 -7.04 -7.93
CA PHE A 372 -12.27 -6.47 -8.18
C PHE A 372 -12.37 -5.75 -9.54
N ASN A 373 -11.32 -5.03 -9.95
CA ASN A 373 -11.27 -4.44 -11.29
C ASN A 373 -11.31 -5.54 -12.36
N THR A 374 -10.52 -6.59 -12.17
CA THR A 374 -10.50 -7.73 -13.10
C THR A 374 -11.86 -8.40 -13.19
N LEU A 375 -12.56 -8.57 -12.06
CA LEU A 375 -13.93 -9.09 -12.02
C LEU A 375 -14.87 -8.22 -12.85
N CYS A 376 -14.90 -6.92 -12.59
CA CYS A 376 -15.80 -6.01 -13.28
C CYS A 376 -15.51 -5.88 -14.77
N ASP A 377 -14.23 -5.81 -15.15
CA ASP A 377 -13.84 -5.56 -16.54
C ASP A 377 -14.00 -6.78 -17.46
N ASN A 378 -13.93 -8.00 -16.91
CA ASN A 378 -13.84 -9.23 -17.74
C ASN A 378 -15.04 -10.18 -17.62
N PHE A 379 -16.01 -9.88 -16.74
CA PHE A 379 -17.16 -10.77 -16.53
C PHE A 379 -18.49 -10.03 -16.62
N GLN A 380 -19.48 -10.67 -17.22
CA GLN A 380 -20.82 -10.10 -17.39
C GLN A 380 -21.73 -10.48 -16.21
N TYR A 381 -21.60 -9.77 -15.11
CA TYR A 381 -22.55 -9.84 -14.00
C TYR A 381 -23.51 -8.65 -14.00
N PRO A 382 -24.67 -8.71 -13.34
CA PRO A 382 -25.43 -7.52 -13.00
C PRO A 382 -24.57 -6.55 -12.19
N GLU A 383 -24.50 -5.31 -12.65
CA GLU A 383 -23.57 -4.31 -12.13
C GLU A 383 -24.30 -3.07 -11.70
N TYR A 384 -23.97 -2.58 -10.51
CA TYR A 384 -24.59 -1.39 -9.93
C TYR A 384 -23.51 -0.42 -9.46
N MET A 385 -23.80 0.88 -9.61
CA MET A 385 -22.94 1.94 -9.09
C MET A 385 -23.75 2.92 -8.25
N LEU A 386 -23.35 3.10 -6.99
CA LEU A 386 -23.96 4.09 -6.10
C LEU A 386 -23.51 5.49 -6.53
N SER A 387 -24.46 6.38 -6.87
CA SER A 387 -24.13 7.71 -7.38
C SER A 387 -24.18 8.83 -6.34
N ASP A 388 -24.89 8.63 -5.22
CA ASP A 388 -25.08 9.66 -4.20
C ASP A 388 -24.12 9.52 -3.03
N THR A 389 -23.34 10.58 -2.75
CA THR A 389 -22.44 10.63 -1.60
C THR A 389 -23.02 11.46 -0.45
N PHE A 390 -23.09 10.85 0.73
CA PHE A 390 -23.51 11.49 1.99
C PHE A 390 -22.36 12.21 2.71
N ARG A 391 -21.12 11.94 2.29
CA ARG A 391 -19.91 12.48 2.90
C ARG A 391 -19.47 13.80 2.27
N LEU A 392 -19.37 13.82 0.95
CA LEU A 392 -18.71 14.89 0.20
C LEU A 392 -19.68 16.06 -0.01
N THR A 393 -19.19 17.30 0.20
CA THR A 393 -19.95 18.50 -0.22
C THR A 393 -20.14 18.50 -1.73
N ASP A 394 -21.03 19.35 -2.24
CA ASP A 394 -21.31 19.42 -3.70
C ASP A 394 -20.04 19.69 -4.51
N ARG A 395 -19.21 20.65 -4.07
CA ARG A 395 -17.94 20.95 -4.72
C ARG A 395 -16.95 19.77 -4.64
N SER A 396 -16.86 19.11 -3.49
CA SER A 396 -16.01 17.92 -3.33
C SER A 396 -16.48 16.76 -4.20
N ALA A 397 -17.79 16.52 -4.30
CA ALA A 397 -18.37 15.49 -5.15
C ALA A 397 -18.08 15.76 -6.64
N LYS A 398 -18.21 17.00 -7.11
CA LYS A 398 -17.85 17.40 -8.48
C LYS A 398 -16.37 17.20 -8.80
N CYS A 399 -15.47 17.46 -7.84
CA CYS A 399 -14.04 17.22 -8.02
C CYS A 399 -13.71 15.72 -8.01
N THR A 400 -14.20 14.98 -7.02
CA THR A 400 -14.00 13.52 -6.90
C THR A 400 -14.68 12.76 -8.03
N GLY A 401 -15.77 13.30 -8.57
CA GLY A 401 -16.54 12.73 -9.68
C GLY A 401 -15.70 12.44 -10.93
N VAL A 402 -14.55 13.12 -11.13
CA VAL A 402 -13.67 12.85 -12.27
C VAL A 402 -13.17 11.40 -12.32
N PHE A 403 -13.06 10.74 -11.16
CA PHE A 403 -12.69 9.34 -11.06
C PHE A 403 -13.85 8.39 -11.37
N TYR A 404 -15.09 8.91 -11.44
CA TYR A 404 -16.34 8.14 -11.60
C TYR A 404 -17.18 8.66 -12.76
N ASN A 405 -16.54 9.04 -13.85
CA ASN A 405 -17.20 9.56 -15.07
C ASN A 405 -18.17 10.74 -14.80
N ASN A 406 -17.87 11.55 -13.77
CA ASN A 406 -18.69 12.66 -13.28
C ASN A 406 -20.13 12.28 -12.83
N SER A 407 -20.35 11.02 -12.46
CA SER A 407 -21.67 10.53 -12.02
C SER A 407 -21.95 10.74 -10.53
N LEU A 408 -20.96 11.17 -9.74
CA LEU A 408 -21.10 11.34 -8.29
C LEU A 408 -21.86 12.63 -7.95
N LYS A 409 -22.93 12.50 -7.16
CA LYS A 409 -23.80 13.60 -6.70
C LYS A 409 -23.72 13.73 -5.18
N SER A 410 -23.70 14.95 -4.66
CA SER A 410 -23.76 15.19 -3.21
C SER A 410 -25.20 15.19 -2.70
N VAL A 411 -25.42 14.42 -1.63
CA VAL A 411 -26.61 14.49 -0.77
C VAL A 411 -26.20 14.80 0.68
N SER A 412 -25.02 15.38 0.86
CA SER A 412 -24.48 15.78 2.16
C SER A 412 -25.32 16.87 2.81
N LYS A 413 -25.49 16.79 4.13
CA LYS A 413 -26.16 17.84 4.93
C LYS A 413 -25.29 19.08 5.12
N ILE A 414 -23.97 18.98 4.86
CA ILE A 414 -23.02 20.10 5.00
C ILE A 414 -23.09 20.93 3.72
N GLN A 415 -23.65 22.12 3.81
CA GLN A 415 -23.77 23.03 2.67
C GLN A 415 -22.73 24.14 2.71
N GLU A 416 -22.31 24.55 3.90
CA GLU A 416 -21.34 25.64 4.08
C GLU A 416 -20.36 25.33 5.21
N ILE A 417 -19.09 25.70 5.00
CA ILE A 417 -18.03 25.62 6.01
C ILE A 417 -17.82 27.00 6.61
N VAL A 418 -18.03 27.10 7.91
CA VAL A 418 -17.80 28.34 8.67
C VAL A 418 -16.39 28.30 9.24
N SER A 419 -15.48 29.10 8.71
CA SER A 419 -14.11 29.22 9.16
C SER A 419 -13.54 30.56 8.76
N SER A 420 -12.66 31.14 9.60
CA SER A 420 -11.85 32.32 9.25
C SER A 420 -10.60 31.98 8.42
N ILE A 421 -10.31 30.70 8.28
CA ILE A 421 -9.14 30.19 7.54
C ILE A 421 -9.47 30.20 6.04
N GLU A 422 -8.89 31.12 5.32
CA GLU A 422 -9.16 31.31 3.87
C GLU A 422 -8.91 30.07 3.02
N LEU A 423 -8.00 29.16 3.44
CA LEU A 423 -7.74 27.90 2.76
C LEU A 423 -8.89 26.88 2.87
N LEU A 424 -9.78 27.06 3.84
CA LEU A 424 -10.96 26.23 4.00
C LEU A 424 -12.12 26.86 3.21
N ASN A 425 -12.32 26.41 1.98
CA ASN A 425 -13.35 26.93 1.12
C ASN A 425 -14.72 26.82 1.77
N LYS A 426 -15.48 27.90 1.82
CA LYS A 426 -16.82 27.94 2.40
C LYS A 426 -17.82 26.95 1.78
N ASN A 427 -17.63 26.61 0.50
CA ASN A 427 -18.43 25.60 -0.19
C ASN A 427 -17.89 24.17 0.02
N GLY A 428 -16.88 24.03 0.88
CA GLY A 428 -16.18 22.76 1.11
C GLY A 428 -15.32 22.29 -0.07
N GLY A 429 -14.85 21.07 0.02
CA GLY A 429 -14.09 20.43 -1.03
C GLY A 429 -12.59 20.78 -1.04
N PRO A 430 -11.89 20.48 -2.14
CA PRO A 430 -10.45 20.64 -2.19
C PRO A 430 -10.03 22.11 -2.36
N SER A 431 -8.93 22.46 -1.70
CA SER A 431 -8.14 23.67 -1.95
C SER A 431 -6.70 23.26 -2.20
N PHE A 432 -6.03 23.95 -3.09
CA PHE A 432 -4.62 23.70 -3.38
C PHE A 432 -3.74 24.81 -2.83
N TYR A 433 -2.71 24.45 -2.09
CA TYR A 433 -1.71 25.38 -1.60
C TYR A 433 -0.34 25.06 -2.18
N GLY A 434 0.08 25.82 -3.16
CA GLY A 434 1.38 25.69 -3.83
C GLY A 434 2.49 26.37 -3.05
N MET A 435 3.53 25.62 -2.72
CA MET A 435 4.75 26.10 -2.05
C MET A 435 5.97 25.90 -2.95
N ASP A 436 7.06 26.60 -2.63
CA ASP A 436 8.36 26.31 -3.24
C ASP A 436 9.01 25.16 -2.45
N LEU A 437 8.93 23.93 -2.99
CA LEU A 437 9.52 22.74 -2.40
C LEU A 437 10.78 22.34 -3.15
N LYS A 438 11.85 22.01 -2.41
CA LYS A 438 13.10 21.54 -3.03
C LYS A 438 12.91 20.19 -3.68
N VAL A 439 13.45 20.02 -4.88
CA VAL A 439 13.42 18.75 -5.60
C VAL A 439 14.19 17.68 -4.81
N GLY A 440 13.61 16.52 -4.66
CA GLY A 440 14.19 15.38 -3.93
C GLY A 440 14.01 15.45 -2.41
N GLU A 441 13.39 16.51 -1.86
CA GLU A 441 13.14 16.63 -0.43
C GLU A 441 11.87 15.87 -0.03
N MET A 442 12.03 14.89 0.85
CA MET A 442 10.91 14.03 1.33
C MET A 442 10.13 14.69 2.47
N SER A 443 10.79 15.48 3.31
CA SER A 443 10.20 16.11 4.50
C SER A 443 10.49 17.60 4.53
N PRO A 444 9.86 18.43 3.65
CA PRO A 444 10.14 19.86 3.54
C PRO A 444 9.70 20.61 4.81
N GLU A 445 10.67 21.21 5.52
CA GLU A 445 10.45 21.87 6.82
C GLU A 445 9.42 23.00 6.75
N ASN A 446 9.42 23.79 5.65
CA ASN A 446 8.47 24.87 5.44
C ASN A 446 7.03 24.34 5.33
N ALA A 447 6.81 23.23 4.61
CA ALA A 447 5.50 22.60 4.50
C ALA A 447 5.07 21.97 5.82
N ILE A 448 5.97 21.29 6.52
CA ILE A 448 5.70 20.69 7.83
C ILE A 448 5.28 21.75 8.85
N SER A 449 6.04 22.86 8.94
CA SER A 449 5.71 23.98 9.84
C SER A 449 4.37 24.61 9.48
N PHE A 450 4.08 24.76 8.18
CA PHE A 450 2.80 25.28 7.71
C PHE A 450 1.63 24.34 8.09
N ILE A 451 1.79 23.03 7.91
CA ILE A 451 0.79 22.02 8.29
C ILE A 451 0.49 22.08 9.79
N CYS A 452 1.51 22.11 10.64
CA CYS A 452 1.32 22.21 12.09
C CYS A 452 0.54 23.47 12.46
N ASN A 453 0.89 24.62 11.89
CA ASN A 453 0.19 25.88 12.11
C ASN A 453 -1.27 25.82 11.62
N LEU A 454 -1.52 25.21 10.46
CA LEU A 454 -2.88 25.04 9.92
C LEU A 454 -3.74 24.16 10.86
N VAL A 455 -3.19 23.04 11.32
CA VAL A 455 -3.88 22.15 12.26
C VAL A 455 -4.19 22.89 13.56
N HIS A 456 -3.23 23.63 14.13
CA HIS A 456 -3.47 24.43 15.35
C HIS A 456 -4.56 25.48 15.15
N LYS A 457 -4.61 26.17 14.01
CA LYS A 457 -5.67 27.13 13.68
C LYS A 457 -7.04 26.45 13.60
N ILE A 458 -7.15 25.31 12.90
CA ILE A 458 -8.41 24.56 12.80
C ILE A 458 -8.90 24.14 14.19
N ILE A 459 -8.02 23.60 15.04
CA ILE A 459 -8.39 23.19 16.41
C ILE A 459 -8.72 24.39 17.29
N SER A 460 -8.10 25.55 17.10
CA SER A 460 -8.46 26.76 17.85
C SER A 460 -9.86 27.27 17.51
N GLU A 461 -10.30 27.15 16.25
CA GLU A 461 -11.67 27.48 15.83
C GLU A 461 -12.69 26.42 16.25
N ASN A 462 -12.33 25.15 16.09
CA ASN A 462 -13.19 24.01 16.42
C ASN A 462 -12.40 22.90 17.13
N PRO A 463 -12.35 22.91 18.48
CA PRO A 463 -11.61 21.93 19.26
C PRO A 463 -12.06 20.48 19.08
N LYS A 464 -13.29 20.27 18.62
CA LYS A 464 -13.86 18.93 18.37
C LYS A 464 -13.67 18.44 16.92
N ALA A 465 -13.15 19.27 16.04
CA ALA A 465 -12.94 18.90 14.65
C ALA A 465 -12.02 17.68 14.53
N SER A 466 -12.43 16.72 13.72
CA SER A 466 -11.60 15.59 13.34
C SER A 466 -10.74 15.97 12.14
N ILE A 467 -9.42 15.76 12.24
CA ILE A 467 -8.45 16.17 11.22
C ILE A 467 -7.59 14.97 10.82
N ALA A 468 -7.44 14.74 9.51
CA ALA A 468 -6.45 13.84 8.98
C ALA A 468 -5.34 14.62 8.26
N VAL A 469 -4.08 14.36 8.60
CA VAL A 469 -2.90 14.83 7.87
C VAL A 469 -2.26 13.62 7.21
N LEU A 470 -2.23 13.61 5.89
CA LEU A 470 -1.88 12.44 5.11
C LEU A 470 -0.67 12.68 4.22
N SER A 471 0.19 11.67 4.10
CA SER A 471 1.25 11.59 3.09
C SER A 471 1.35 10.14 2.57
N LYS A 472 1.92 9.94 1.38
CA LYS A 472 2.32 8.60 0.91
C LYS A 472 3.48 8.05 1.74
N PHE A 473 4.38 8.91 2.22
CA PHE A 473 5.68 8.51 2.75
C PHE A 473 5.70 8.49 4.28
N ARG A 474 6.18 7.39 4.85
CA ARG A 474 6.33 7.20 6.31
C ARG A 474 7.27 8.21 6.95
N ASP A 475 8.33 8.62 6.26
CA ASP A 475 9.28 9.60 6.78
C ASP A 475 8.64 10.98 6.92
N THR A 476 7.89 11.44 5.90
CA THR A 476 7.12 12.68 5.97
C THR A 476 6.11 12.65 7.15
N VAL A 477 5.35 11.56 7.28
CA VAL A 477 4.39 11.37 8.40
C VAL A 477 5.10 11.46 9.75
N ARG A 478 6.23 10.76 9.90
CA ARG A 478 7.03 10.76 11.14
C ARG A 478 7.51 12.16 11.51
N ASP A 479 7.99 12.92 10.52
CA ASP A 479 8.56 14.23 10.78
C ASP A 479 7.46 15.28 11.06
N ILE A 480 6.27 15.16 10.45
CA ILE A 480 5.08 15.94 10.82
C ILE A 480 4.65 15.61 12.26
N GLN A 481 4.59 14.31 12.63
CA GLN A 481 4.23 13.91 14.01
C GLN A 481 5.19 14.53 15.04
N LYS A 482 6.51 14.48 14.78
CA LYS A 482 7.52 15.10 15.66
C LYS A 482 7.35 16.61 15.76
N ALA A 483 7.19 17.28 14.61
CA ALA A 483 7.02 18.72 14.58
C ALA A 483 5.74 19.18 15.32
N TYR A 484 4.63 18.45 15.12
CA TYR A 484 3.38 18.71 15.81
C TYR A 484 3.52 18.59 17.34
N VAL A 485 4.13 17.49 17.83
CA VAL A 485 4.36 17.27 19.26
C VAL A 485 5.27 18.36 19.85
N LEU A 486 6.28 18.84 19.13
CA LEU A 486 7.16 19.91 19.56
C LEU A 486 6.46 21.27 19.62
N SER A 487 5.53 21.54 18.70
CA SER A 487 4.78 22.80 18.63
C SER A 487 3.53 22.81 19.50
N SER A 488 3.07 21.65 19.97
CA SER A 488 1.88 21.51 20.82
C SER A 488 2.20 21.75 22.29
N SER A 489 1.32 22.47 22.98
CA SER A 489 1.42 22.67 24.45
C SER A 489 1.25 21.37 25.24
N THR A 490 0.46 20.43 24.72
CA THR A 490 0.21 19.12 25.35
C THR A 490 1.34 18.12 25.13
N ARG A 491 2.25 18.39 24.19
CA ARG A 491 3.31 17.47 23.75
C ARG A 491 2.80 16.07 23.37
N ASP A 492 1.57 16.01 22.88
CA ASP A 492 0.94 14.80 22.36
C ASP A 492 0.05 15.16 21.16
N ILE A 493 -0.37 14.14 20.41
CA ILE A 493 -1.31 14.26 19.30
C ILE A 493 -2.69 13.86 19.82
N PRO A 494 -3.66 14.78 19.89
CA PRO A 494 -5.02 14.49 20.32
C PRO A 494 -5.68 13.39 19.47
N ASP A 495 -6.66 12.68 20.06
CA ASP A 495 -7.31 11.54 19.37
C ASP A 495 -8.15 11.94 18.15
N ASN A 496 -8.60 13.19 18.09
CA ASN A 496 -9.29 13.75 16.92
C ASN A 496 -8.34 14.19 15.79
N ILE A 497 -7.02 14.08 15.98
CA ILE A 497 -6.02 14.36 14.96
C ILE A 497 -5.33 13.06 14.55
N ARG A 498 -5.38 12.74 13.26
CA ARG A 498 -4.73 11.56 12.66
C ARG A 498 -3.64 12.00 11.71
N ILE A 499 -2.38 11.72 12.01
CA ILE A 499 -1.24 11.97 11.10
C ILE A 499 -0.71 10.61 10.66
N GLU A 500 -0.99 10.22 9.40
CA GLU A 500 -0.76 8.84 8.96
C GLU A 500 -0.49 8.76 7.44
N THR A 501 -0.04 7.60 6.97
CA THR A 501 0.03 7.32 5.53
C THR A 501 -1.35 7.07 4.94
N VAL A 502 -1.51 7.38 3.64
CA VAL A 502 -2.80 7.22 2.93
C VAL A 502 -3.29 5.78 2.98
N ASP A 503 -2.39 4.81 2.89
CA ASP A 503 -2.73 3.38 2.89
C ASP A 503 -3.43 2.93 4.19
N ARG A 504 -3.18 3.62 5.32
CA ARG A 504 -3.73 3.27 6.64
C ARG A 504 -5.02 3.97 7.03
N VAL A 505 -5.51 4.84 6.17
CA VAL A 505 -6.72 5.64 6.43
C VAL A 505 -7.89 5.32 5.51
N GLN A 506 -7.82 4.20 4.80
CA GLN A 506 -8.96 3.73 4.02
C GLN A 506 -10.15 3.47 4.95
N GLY A 507 -11.36 3.87 4.54
CA GLY A 507 -12.55 3.86 5.41
C GLY A 507 -12.68 5.09 6.34
N LEU A 508 -11.60 5.76 6.74
CA LEU A 508 -11.65 6.91 7.63
C LEU A 508 -12.51 8.05 7.06
N THR A 509 -13.28 8.69 7.94
CA THR A 509 -14.05 9.90 7.64
C THR A 509 -13.72 10.96 8.67
N VAL A 510 -13.33 12.16 8.21
CA VAL A 510 -12.94 13.30 9.05
C VAL A 510 -13.63 14.58 8.59
N ASP A 511 -13.59 15.62 9.41
CA ASP A 511 -14.14 16.93 9.04
C ASP A 511 -13.20 17.65 8.08
N TYR A 512 -11.87 17.58 8.32
CA TYR A 512 -10.85 18.20 7.48
C TYR A 512 -9.74 17.23 7.16
N CYS A 513 -9.26 17.29 5.91
CA CYS A 513 -8.12 16.50 5.45
C CYS A 513 -7.02 17.42 4.90
N ILE A 514 -5.77 17.17 5.27
CA ILE A 514 -4.60 17.85 4.74
C ILE A 514 -3.74 16.78 4.06
N TYR A 515 -3.55 16.89 2.76
CA TYR A 515 -2.73 15.96 1.97
C TYR A 515 -1.46 16.65 1.48
N ILE A 516 -0.30 16.21 1.98
CA ILE A 516 1.00 16.70 1.52
C ILE A 516 1.59 15.78 0.45
N ILE A 517 2.02 16.39 -0.64
CA ILE A 517 2.76 15.78 -1.74
C ILE A 517 4.18 16.36 -1.73
N PRO A 518 5.18 15.70 -1.12
CA PRO A 518 6.57 16.15 -1.14
C PRO A 518 7.12 16.17 -2.58
N ASN A 519 8.10 17.05 -2.85
CA ASN A 519 8.73 17.12 -4.16
C ASN A 519 9.82 16.06 -4.37
N ALA A 520 9.64 14.90 -3.71
CA ALA A 520 10.42 13.69 -3.89
C ALA A 520 9.47 12.56 -4.28
N SER A 521 9.78 11.87 -5.38
CA SER A 521 8.98 10.72 -5.83
C SER A 521 7.48 11.04 -5.98
N THR A 522 7.15 12.20 -6.53
CA THR A 522 5.77 12.71 -6.70
C THR A 522 4.87 11.73 -7.44
N ARG A 523 5.42 10.91 -8.35
CA ARG A 523 4.69 9.87 -9.09
C ARG A 523 3.84 8.99 -8.17
N PHE A 524 4.41 8.52 -7.06
CA PHE A 524 3.69 7.64 -6.11
C PHE A 524 2.56 8.35 -5.37
N SER A 525 2.71 9.65 -5.07
CA SER A 525 1.64 10.44 -4.45
C SER A 525 0.53 10.83 -5.42
N LEU A 526 0.81 10.77 -6.74
CA LEU A 526 -0.12 11.10 -7.82
C LEU A 526 -0.73 9.86 -8.48
N GLU A 527 -0.46 8.66 -7.96
CA GLU A 527 -1.18 7.45 -8.38
C GLU A 527 -2.69 7.64 -8.18
N LYS A 528 -3.48 7.33 -9.21
CA LYS A 528 -4.91 7.62 -9.27
C LYS A 528 -5.69 7.15 -8.05
N GLU A 529 -5.54 5.90 -7.70
CA GLU A 529 -6.28 5.26 -6.61
C GLU A 529 -5.86 5.83 -5.25
N LEU A 530 -4.56 6.04 -5.04
CA LEU A 530 -4.03 6.63 -3.80
C LEU A 530 -4.47 8.08 -3.65
N PHE A 531 -4.39 8.87 -4.71
CA PHE A 531 -4.80 10.26 -4.73
C PHE A 531 -6.31 10.40 -4.43
N ASN A 532 -7.14 9.55 -5.05
CA ASN A 532 -8.58 9.51 -4.79
C ASN A 532 -8.88 9.18 -3.32
N VAL A 533 -8.19 8.17 -2.75
CA VAL A 533 -8.35 7.85 -1.32
C VAL A 533 -7.94 9.03 -0.44
N ALA A 534 -6.79 9.65 -0.69
CA ALA A 534 -6.30 10.78 0.12
C ALA A 534 -7.26 11.96 0.11
N THR A 535 -7.83 12.28 -1.06
CA THR A 535 -8.62 13.50 -1.26
C THR A 535 -10.12 13.37 -0.97
N SER A 536 -10.61 12.14 -0.75
CA SER A 536 -12.03 11.86 -0.48
C SER A 536 -12.35 11.52 0.98
N ARG A 537 -11.42 11.82 1.93
CA ARG A 537 -11.62 11.50 3.35
C ARG A 537 -12.49 12.51 4.10
N SER A 538 -12.49 13.79 3.68
CA SER A 538 -13.15 14.85 4.42
C SER A 538 -14.64 15.00 4.09
N LYS A 539 -15.42 15.35 5.12
CA LYS A 539 -16.80 15.84 4.97
C LYS A 539 -16.82 17.30 4.53
N GLY A 540 -15.88 18.10 5.05
CA GLY A 540 -15.79 19.54 4.80
C GLY A 540 -14.76 19.87 3.74
N CYS A 541 -13.51 20.10 4.13
CA CYS A 541 -12.46 20.55 3.23
C CYS A 541 -11.27 19.60 3.17
N THR A 542 -10.67 19.51 1.99
CA THR A 542 -9.38 18.88 1.77
C THR A 542 -8.38 19.94 1.31
N VAL A 543 -7.26 20.11 2.04
CA VAL A 543 -6.17 21.00 1.65
C VAL A 543 -5.03 20.18 1.06
N ILE A 544 -4.70 20.40 -0.20
CA ILE A 544 -3.57 19.75 -0.87
C ILE A 544 -2.38 20.70 -0.83
N ILE A 545 -1.28 20.24 -0.23
CA ILE A 545 -0.03 21.00 -0.10
C ILE A 545 1.03 20.34 -0.99
N ALA A 546 1.58 21.10 -1.94
CA ALA A 546 2.56 20.56 -2.89
C ALA A 546 3.42 21.67 -3.50
N ASP A 547 4.37 21.28 -4.34
CA ASP A 547 5.15 22.24 -5.12
C ASP A 547 4.26 23.01 -6.11
N LYS A 548 4.52 24.32 -6.28
CA LYS A 548 3.81 25.19 -7.23
C LYS A 548 3.82 24.66 -8.67
N LYS A 549 4.81 23.85 -9.02
CA LYS A 549 4.99 23.29 -10.36
C LYS A 549 4.39 21.88 -10.48
N LEU A 550 3.60 21.42 -9.51
CA LEU A 550 3.08 20.04 -9.47
C LEU A 550 2.41 19.60 -10.78
N LEU A 551 1.64 20.48 -11.43
CA LEU A 551 0.96 20.16 -12.69
C LEU A 551 1.90 19.87 -13.88
N ARG A 552 3.20 20.15 -13.75
CA ARG A 552 4.20 19.78 -14.77
C ARG A 552 4.63 18.33 -14.68
N ASN A 553 4.30 17.66 -13.58
CA ASN A 553 4.64 16.26 -13.38
C ASN A 553 3.73 15.36 -14.20
N ASP A 554 4.23 14.18 -14.49
CA ASP A 554 3.43 13.10 -15.10
C ASP A 554 2.39 12.59 -14.11
N MET A 555 1.14 12.50 -14.55
CA MET A 555 0.00 12.03 -13.74
C MET A 555 -1.16 11.62 -14.67
N SER A 556 -2.08 10.82 -14.13
CA SER A 556 -3.29 10.46 -14.87
C SER A 556 -4.15 11.69 -15.22
N GLU A 557 -4.97 11.55 -16.26
CA GLU A 557 -5.85 12.64 -16.71
C GLU A 557 -6.88 13.01 -15.62
N GLU A 558 -7.37 12.04 -14.87
CA GLU A 558 -8.32 12.25 -13.78
C GLU A 558 -7.70 13.05 -12.63
N VAL A 559 -6.47 12.71 -12.21
CA VAL A 559 -5.76 13.47 -11.16
C VAL A 559 -5.51 14.90 -11.63
N ARG A 560 -5.10 15.09 -12.88
CA ARG A 560 -4.93 16.41 -13.49
C ARG A 560 -6.23 17.21 -13.49
N LYS A 561 -7.33 16.61 -13.95
CA LYS A 561 -8.67 17.24 -13.93
C LYS A 561 -9.13 17.60 -12.51
N TYR A 562 -8.86 16.73 -11.53
CA TYR A 562 -9.17 17.01 -10.13
C TYR A 562 -8.39 18.24 -9.64
N LEU A 563 -7.09 18.28 -9.85
CA LEU A 563 -6.24 19.42 -9.45
C LEU A 563 -6.65 20.72 -10.14
N LEU A 564 -7.01 20.68 -11.41
CA LEU A 564 -7.52 21.86 -12.14
C LEU A 564 -8.85 22.35 -11.55
N LYS A 565 -9.78 21.45 -11.23
CA LYS A 565 -11.03 21.82 -10.56
C LYS A 565 -10.84 22.35 -9.14
N ALA A 566 -9.78 21.89 -8.45
CA ALA A 566 -9.44 22.40 -7.13
C ALA A 566 -8.87 23.84 -7.19
N GLN A 567 -8.43 24.30 -8.36
CA GLN A 567 -7.79 25.60 -8.58
C GLN A 567 -8.75 26.80 -8.73
N ASP A 568 -10.06 26.58 -8.80
CA ASP A 568 -11.02 27.69 -9.00
C ASP A 568 -11.06 28.73 -7.85
N ASP A 569 -10.12 28.61 -6.89
CA ASP A 569 -9.96 29.46 -5.74
C ASP A 569 -8.72 30.37 -5.81
N LYS A 570 -8.83 31.55 -5.20
CA LYS A 570 -7.82 32.64 -5.19
C LYS A 570 -6.40 32.27 -4.72
N PHE A 571 -6.21 31.06 -4.17
CA PHE A 571 -4.95 30.60 -3.57
C PHE A 571 -4.07 29.81 -4.51
N VAL A 572 -4.47 29.63 -5.75
CA VAL A 572 -3.75 28.80 -6.68
C VAL A 572 -2.81 29.62 -7.53
N THR A 573 -1.52 29.45 -7.29
CA THR A 573 -0.45 29.96 -8.14
C THR A 573 0.07 28.89 -9.10
N PHE A 574 -0.84 28.21 -9.83
CA PHE A 574 -0.43 27.49 -11.01
C PHE A 574 -0.47 28.45 -12.20
N ASN A 575 0.69 28.80 -12.73
CA ASN A 575 0.74 29.21 -14.11
C ASN A 575 0.39 27.95 -14.93
N GLU A 576 -0.74 27.94 -15.60
CA GLU A 576 -0.98 26.98 -16.67
C GLU A 576 0.28 26.97 -17.56
N PRO A 577 0.78 25.80 -17.96
CA PRO A 577 1.72 25.79 -19.07
C PRO A 577 1.05 26.60 -20.19
N PRO A 578 1.72 27.55 -20.83
CA PRO A 578 1.09 28.40 -21.82
C PRO A 578 0.31 27.48 -22.75
N LYS A 579 -1.01 27.70 -22.87
CA LYS A 579 -1.81 27.05 -23.91
C LYS A 579 -1.01 27.32 -25.16
N SER A 580 -0.48 26.27 -25.79
CA SER A 580 0.07 26.39 -27.11
C SER A 580 -1.09 26.94 -27.96
N GLU A 581 -1.03 28.23 -28.26
CA GLU A 581 -1.96 28.79 -29.23
C GLU A 581 -1.85 27.96 -30.50
N PRO A 582 -2.98 27.46 -31.03
CA PRO A 582 -2.94 26.76 -32.30
C PRO A 582 -2.52 27.80 -33.35
N GLY A 583 -1.23 27.93 -33.58
CA GLY A 583 -0.71 28.86 -34.58
C GLY A 583 0.71 29.40 -34.38
N GLY A 584 1.41 29.08 -33.29
CA GLY A 584 2.71 29.70 -32.96
C GLY A 584 3.95 28.85 -33.09
N LEU A 585 3.88 27.55 -33.11
CA LEU A 585 4.98 26.67 -33.44
C LEU A 585 5.06 26.54 -34.97
N LYS A 586 5.86 27.32 -35.62
CA LYS A 586 6.53 26.88 -36.82
C LYS A 586 7.26 25.60 -36.43
N VAL A 587 6.63 24.47 -36.77
CA VAL A 587 7.31 23.16 -36.75
C VAL A 587 8.42 23.28 -37.75
N VAL A 588 9.62 23.57 -37.26
CA VAL A 588 10.84 23.44 -38.04
C VAL A 588 11.12 21.95 -38.12
N GLY A 589 10.52 21.33 -39.14
CA GLY A 589 10.61 19.90 -39.43
C GLY A 589 9.59 19.09 -38.62
N LYS A 590 8.76 18.30 -39.30
CA LYS A 590 8.15 17.11 -38.68
C LYS A 590 9.27 16.34 -38.04
N ILE A 591 9.24 16.16 -36.73
CA ILE A 591 10.00 15.10 -36.07
C ILE A 591 9.38 13.83 -36.61
N ASP A 592 10.07 13.24 -37.58
CA ASP A 592 9.70 11.95 -38.13
C ASP A 592 9.90 10.93 -37.01
N LEU A 593 8.79 10.54 -36.37
CA LEU A 593 8.80 9.53 -35.31
C LEU A 593 9.33 8.18 -35.82
N SER A 594 9.37 7.98 -37.14
CA SER A 594 10.05 6.82 -37.75
C SER A 594 11.56 6.81 -37.51
N GLN A 595 12.16 7.98 -37.19
CA GLN A 595 13.57 8.06 -36.77
C GLN A 595 13.76 7.66 -35.30
N PHE A 596 12.68 7.58 -34.49
CA PHE A 596 12.68 7.05 -33.13
C PHE A 596 12.14 5.62 -33.04
N GLU A 597 11.60 5.05 -34.11
CA GLU A 597 11.59 3.60 -34.25
C GLU A 597 13.06 3.17 -34.18
N LYS A 598 13.39 2.50 -33.07
CA LYS A 598 14.71 1.93 -32.83
C LYS A 598 15.14 1.23 -34.10
N LYS A 599 15.95 1.88 -34.94
CA LYS A 599 16.87 1.13 -35.78
C LYS A 599 17.64 0.30 -34.77
N LYS A 600 17.32 -0.99 -34.67
CA LYS A 600 18.24 -1.98 -34.14
C LYS A 600 19.51 -1.74 -34.88
N ARG A 601 20.45 -0.98 -34.30
CA ARG A 601 21.82 -1.00 -34.76
C ARG A 601 22.27 -2.41 -34.39
N GLU A 602 22.30 -3.28 -35.39
CA GLU A 602 23.02 -4.53 -35.26
C GLU A 602 24.43 -4.15 -34.84
N ILE A 603 24.80 -4.59 -33.65
CA ILE A 603 26.17 -4.47 -33.15
C ILE A 603 26.96 -5.45 -34.03
N VAL A 604 27.50 -4.97 -35.14
CA VAL A 604 28.39 -5.76 -35.96
C VAL A 604 29.58 -6.11 -35.08
N PRO A 605 29.95 -7.40 -34.94
CA PRO A 605 31.09 -7.81 -34.15
C PRO A 605 32.36 -7.24 -34.79
N ASP A 606 32.75 -6.04 -34.38
CA ASP A 606 33.99 -5.39 -34.81
C ASP A 606 35.04 -5.56 -33.73
N LYS A 607 36.25 -5.96 -34.07
CA LYS A 607 37.38 -6.09 -33.16
C LYS A 607 37.79 -4.79 -32.50
N GLU A 608 37.31 -3.66 -33.01
CA GLU A 608 37.56 -2.33 -32.44
C GLU A 608 36.55 -1.90 -31.37
N ASN A 609 35.55 -2.70 -31.02
CA ASN A 609 34.60 -2.40 -29.97
C ASN A 609 35.27 -2.30 -28.62
N ILE A 610 35.00 -1.21 -27.90
CA ILE A 610 35.51 -0.93 -26.55
C ILE A 610 34.34 -1.01 -25.58
N TYR A 611 34.33 -2.03 -24.71
CA TYR A 611 33.28 -2.20 -23.72
C TYR A 611 33.57 -1.43 -22.45
N ILE A 612 32.69 -0.54 -22.05
CA ILE A 612 32.70 0.17 -20.76
C ILE A 612 31.58 -0.46 -19.91
N ILE A 613 31.90 -0.96 -18.73
CA ILE A 613 30.98 -1.77 -17.91
C ILE A 613 30.56 -0.99 -16.69
N ASP A 614 29.25 -0.92 -16.46
CA ASP A 614 28.63 -0.26 -15.32
C ASP A 614 28.57 -1.20 -14.09
N THR A 615 28.42 -0.63 -12.89
CA THR A 615 28.37 -1.32 -11.59
C THR A 615 27.25 -2.37 -11.53
N ASN A 616 26.04 -2.03 -12.02
CA ASN A 616 24.88 -2.92 -11.97
C ASN A 616 25.10 -4.22 -12.79
N VAL A 617 25.93 -4.16 -13.82
CA VAL A 617 26.25 -5.32 -14.64
C VAL A 617 27.11 -6.32 -13.87
N PHE A 618 28.11 -5.88 -13.10
CA PHE A 618 28.92 -6.73 -12.27
C PHE A 618 28.15 -7.38 -11.12
N VAL A 619 27.18 -6.67 -10.56
CA VAL A 619 26.31 -7.21 -9.50
C VAL A 619 25.44 -8.36 -10.04
N ASN A 620 24.90 -8.20 -11.24
CA ASN A 620 23.97 -9.16 -11.85
C ASN A 620 24.67 -10.27 -12.66
N CYS A 621 25.88 -10.02 -13.17
CA CYS A 621 26.66 -10.95 -13.96
C CYS A 621 28.14 -10.84 -13.61
N PRO A 622 28.59 -11.47 -12.49
CA PRO A 622 29.95 -11.34 -12.00
C PRO A 622 31.04 -11.86 -12.95
N ASP A 623 30.69 -12.68 -13.93
CA ASP A 623 31.57 -13.27 -14.93
C ASP A 623 31.52 -12.55 -16.29
N ILE A 624 30.95 -11.32 -16.36
CA ILE A 624 30.72 -10.57 -17.57
C ILE A 624 32.00 -10.35 -18.40
N ILE A 625 33.15 -10.12 -17.78
CA ILE A 625 34.43 -9.94 -18.46
C ILE A 625 34.78 -11.18 -19.30
N SER A 626 34.60 -12.38 -18.76
CA SER A 626 34.85 -13.63 -19.50
C SER A 626 33.84 -13.84 -20.64
N ARG A 627 32.60 -13.35 -20.46
CA ARG A 627 31.55 -13.42 -21.49
C ARG A 627 31.79 -12.45 -22.63
N ILE A 628 32.34 -11.25 -22.35
CA ILE A 628 32.75 -10.32 -23.41
C ILE A 628 33.89 -10.96 -24.24
N GLY A 629 34.82 -11.63 -23.58
CA GLY A 629 35.91 -12.36 -24.22
C GLY A 629 37.18 -11.50 -24.40
N ARG A 630 38.32 -12.19 -24.63
CA ARG A 630 39.64 -11.59 -24.65
C ARG A 630 39.97 -10.79 -25.92
N ASN A 631 39.12 -10.89 -26.94
CA ASN A 631 39.34 -10.25 -28.22
C ASN A 631 38.88 -8.79 -28.26
N TYR A 632 38.23 -8.31 -27.21
CA TYR A 632 37.70 -6.96 -27.13
C TYR A 632 38.40 -6.16 -26.03
N LYS A 633 38.57 -4.87 -26.26
CA LYS A 633 39.08 -3.96 -25.24
C LYS A 633 37.99 -3.73 -24.20
N ILE A 634 38.31 -3.96 -22.92
CA ILE A 634 37.39 -3.75 -21.80
C ILE A 634 37.98 -2.64 -20.92
N VAL A 635 37.18 -1.61 -20.65
CA VAL A 635 37.53 -0.50 -19.78
C VAL A 635 36.57 -0.49 -18.59
N ILE A 636 37.12 -0.51 -17.38
CA ILE A 636 36.34 -0.46 -16.14
C ILE A 636 36.53 0.92 -15.53
N PRO A 637 35.47 1.75 -15.44
CA PRO A 637 35.58 3.05 -14.79
C PRO A 637 36.04 2.91 -13.34
N ALA A 638 36.95 3.75 -12.89
CA ALA A 638 37.45 3.75 -11.50
C ALA A 638 36.29 3.89 -10.51
N LYS A 639 35.25 4.65 -10.90
CA LYS A 639 34.03 4.84 -10.10
C LYS A 639 33.28 3.53 -9.83
N VAL A 640 33.26 2.62 -10.79
CA VAL A 640 32.65 1.30 -10.63
C VAL A 640 33.34 0.48 -9.53
N LEU A 641 34.66 0.55 -9.44
CA LEU A 641 35.42 -0.13 -8.38
C LEU A 641 35.09 0.43 -6.99
N GLU A 642 35.02 1.76 -6.87
CA GLU A 642 34.61 2.41 -5.62
C GLU A 642 33.18 2.01 -5.20
N GLU A 643 32.28 1.91 -6.14
CA GLU A 643 30.88 1.51 -5.87
C GLU A 643 30.78 0.05 -5.46
N LEU A 644 31.50 -0.85 -6.14
CA LEU A 644 31.55 -2.26 -5.76
C LEU A 644 32.10 -2.46 -4.34
N ASP A 645 33.11 -1.67 -3.95
CA ASP A 645 33.65 -1.72 -2.58
C ASP A 645 32.67 -1.16 -1.54
N LYS A 646 31.96 -0.08 -1.85
CA LYS A 646 30.88 0.44 -0.99
C LYS A 646 29.73 -0.55 -0.85
N LEU A 647 29.38 -1.27 -1.92
CA LEU A 647 28.35 -2.30 -1.90
C LEU A 647 28.71 -3.49 -1.01
N LYS A 648 29.99 -3.86 -0.88
CA LYS A 648 30.45 -4.91 0.07
C LYS A 648 30.15 -4.56 1.52
N LEU A 649 30.05 -3.28 1.86
CA LEU A 649 29.72 -2.81 3.21
C LEU A 649 28.23 -2.83 3.52
N LYS A 650 27.34 -2.99 2.51
CA LYS A 650 25.89 -3.05 2.71
C LYS A 650 25.45 -4.45 3.12
N PRO A 651 24.66 -4.60 4.21
CA PRO A 651 24.20 -5.92 4.68
C PRO A 651 23.21 -6.62 3.74
N SER A 652 22.56 -5.90 2.84
CA SER A 652 21.45 -6.37 1.99
C SER A 652 21.85 -6.94 0.63
N ILE A 653 23.15 -6.99 0.32
CA ILE A 653 23.61 -7.42 -1.02
C ILE A 653 24.38 -8.74 -0.91
N ASP A 654 24.19 -9.63 -1.88
CA ASP A 654 24.88 -10.90 -1.97
C ASP A 654 26.40 -10.70 -2.15
N LYS A 655 27.11 -10.79 -1.03
CA LYS A 655 28.56 -10.64 -0.98
C LYS A 655 29.31 -11.68 -1.83
N LYS A 656 28.68 -12.81 -2.13
CA LYS A 656 29.29 -13.87 -2.93
C LYS A 656 29.50 -13.39 -4.37
N ASN A 657 28.49 -12.79 -4.98
CA ASN A 657 28.58 -12.25 -6.34
C ASN A 657 29.57 -11.09 -6.43
N LEU A 658 29.60 -10.19 -5.44
CA LEU A 658 30.56 -9.08 -5.38
C LEU A 658 32.01 -9.57 -5.25
N ASN A 659 32.25 -10.61 -4.47
CA ASN A 659 33.58 -11.19 -4.33
C ASN A 659 34.06 -11.92 -5.62
N ILE A 660 33.12 -12.58 -6.33
CA ILE A 660 33.39 -13.20 -7.64
C ILE A 660 33.70 -12.11 -8.67
N ALA A 661 32.93 -11.03 -8.72
CA ALA A 661 33.17 -9.90 -9.60
C ALA A 661 34.55 -9.27 -9.35
N ALA A 662 34.88 -8.96 -8.08
CA ALA A 662 36.18 -8.42 -7.71
C ALA A 662 37.34 -9.35 -8.10
N LYS A 663 37.21 -10.66 -7.88
CA LYS A 663 38.20 -11.64 -8.30
C LYS A 663 38.38 -11.66 -9.81
N ASN A 664 37.30 -11.62 -10.58
CA ASN A 664 37.32 -11.63 -12.04
C ASN A 664 37.96 -10.34 -12.59
N ILE A 665 37.66 -9.18 -11.99
CA ILE A 665 38.25 -7.90 -12.35
C ILE A 665 39.75 -7.92 -12.09
N ASN A 666 40.19 -8.34 -10.90
CA ASN A 666 41.60 -8.43 -10.56
C ASN A 666 42.35 -9.41 -11.51
N THR A 667 41.75 -10.55 -11.82
CA THR A 667 42.34 -11.51 -12.78
C THR A 667 42.48 -10.91 -14.16
N ALA A 668 41.48 -10.11 -14.59
CA ALA A 668 41.50 -9.45 -15.89
C ALA A 668 42.56 -8.34 -15.97
N PHE A 669 42.77 -7.60 -14.88
CA PHE A 669 43.85 -6.59 -14.81
C PHE A 669 45.23 -7.23 -14.83
N VAL A 670 45.47 -8.27 -14.00
CA VAL A 670 46.74 -8.98 -13.97
C VAL A 670 47.11 -9.56 -15.32
N ASN A 671 46.14 -10.05 -16.07
CA ASN A 671 46.35 -10.65 -17.41
C ASN A 671 46.24 -9.66 -18.57
N SER A 672 46.13 -8.35 -18.27
CA SER A 672 46.04 -7.26 -19.25
C SER A 672 44.88 -7.35 -20.25
N PHE A 673 43.77 -7.99 -19.87
CA PHE A 673 42.55 -8.04 -20.71
C PHE A 673 41.65 -6.83 -20.52
N SER A 674 41.80 -6.11 -19.41
CA SER A 674 41.03 -4.93 -19.12
C SER A 674 41.93 -3.85 -18.54
N SER A 675 41.50 -2.61 -18.63
CA SER A 675 42.18 -1.44 -18.06
C SER A 675 41.19 -0.66 -17.19
N MET A 676 41.71 0.00 -16.17
CA MET A 676 40.96 0.98 -15.38
C MET A 676 41.13 2.37 -16.01
N ASP A 677 40.09 3.18 -15.96
CA ASP A 677 40.13 4.59 -16.39
C ASP A 677 39.29 5.47 -15.43
N GLU A 678 39.85 6.62 -15.03
CA GLU A 678 39.17 7.58 -14.16
C GLU A 678 38.17 8.45 -14.92
N GLY A 679 38.27 8.47 -16.25
CA GLY A 679 37.48 9.34 -17.11
C GLY A 679 37.98 10.79 -17.12
N ASP A 680 37.26 11.65 -17.80
CA ASP A 680 37.46 13.10 -17.80
C ASP A 680 36.10 13.81 -17.77
N VAL A 681 35.70 14.26 -16.60
CA VAL A 681 34.41 14.95 -16.40
C VAL A 681 34.29 16.27 -17.15
N ASN A 682 35.41 16.84 -17.68
CA ASN A 682 35.38 18.04 -18.52
C ASN A 682 34.84 17.76 -19.92
N LEU A 683 34.81 16.52 -20.34
CA LEU A 683 34.20 16.10 -21.62
C LEU A 683 32.65 16.08 -21.56
N LEU A 684 32.07 16.18 -20.37
CA LEU A 684 30.62 16.27 -20.21
C LEU A 684 30.12 17.67 -20.59
N PRO A 685 28.98 17.77 -21.29
CA PRO A 685 28.38 19.07 -21.63
C PRO A 685 27.97 19.87 -20.37
N ASN A 686 27.85 21.18 -20.54
CA ASN A 686 27.32 22.05 -19.48
C ASN A 686 25.91 21.61 -19.08
N GLY A 687 25.68 21.47 -17.78
CA GLY A 687 24.39 20.98 -17.19
C GLY A 687 24.43 19.55 -16.66
N PHE A 688 25.50 18.80 -16.89
CA PHE A 688 25.72 17.51 -16.23
C PHE A 688 26.35 17.71 -14.85
N ASP A 689 25.82 16.99 -13.84
CA ASP A 689 26.42 16.97 -12.49
C ASP A 689 27.72 16.16 -12.52
N ARG A 690 28.85 16.85 -12.44
CA ARG A 690 30.18 16.27 -12.51
C ARG A 690 30.54 15.39 -11.29
N ASN A 691 29.79 15.50 -10.20
CA ASN A 691 29.94 14.66 -9.00
C ASN A 691 29.05 13.41 -9.01
N ASN A 692 28.15 13.31 -9.97
CA ASN A 692 27.27 12.15 -10.09
C ASN A 692 28.05 10.92 -10.59
N PRO A 693 27.98 9.76 -9.93
CA PRO A 693 28.65 8.53 -10.33
C PRO A 693 28.38 8.12 -11.78
N ASP A 694 27.14 8.21 -12.24
CA ASP A 694 26.75 7.89 -13.63
C ASP A 694 27.46 8.80 -14.63
N CYS A 695 27.60 10.08 -14.28
CA CYS A 695 28.27 11.06 -15.12
C CYS A 695 29.77 10.79 -15.20
N MET A 696 30.38 10.27 -14.12
CA MET A 696 31.78 9.82 -14.13
C MET A 696 31.97 8.60 -15.05
N ILE A 697 31.08 7.60 -14.97
CA ILE A 697 31.08 6.44 -15.86
C ILE A 697 30.92 6.88 -17.31
N LEU A 698 29.99 7.81 -17.57
CA LEU A 698 29.72 8.35 -18.90
C LEU A 698 30.92 9.13 -19.48
N SER A 699 31.68 9.82 -18.63
CA SER A 699 32.88 10.55 -19.04
C SER A 699 34.00 9.61 -19.55
N VAL A 700 34.07 8.38 -18.99
CA VAL A 700 34.96 7.33 -19.54
C VAL A 700 34.53 6.97 -20.97
N ALA A 701 33.23 6.74 -21.17
CA ALA A 701 32.74 6.41 -22.53
C ALA A 701 33.00 7.54 -23.54
N LEU A 702 32.87 8.80 -23.13
CA LEU A 702 33.17 9.96 -23.95
C LEU A 702 34.67 10.06 -24.32
N LYS A 703 35.56 9.70 -23.42
CA LYS A 703 37.00 9.67 -23.66
C LYS A 703 37.40 8.71 -24.79
N TYR A 704 36.64 7.63 -24.92
CA TYR A 704 36.84 6.64 -26.00
C TYR A 704 35.97 6.85 -27.24
N LYS A 705 35.33 8.01 -27.40
CA LYS A 705 34.40 8.30 -28.52
C LYS A 705 35.04 8.20 -29.90
N GLY A 706 36.37 8.33 -30.01
CA GLY A 706 37.11 8.13 -31.27
C GLY A 706 37.26 6.66 -31.71
N GLY A 707 36.96 5.70 -30.85
CA GLY A 707 36.80 4.29 -31.16
C GLY A 707 35.33 3.91 -31.19
N ASN A 708 34.98 2.64 -31.07
CA ASN A 708 33.60 2.19 -30.95
C ASN A 708 33.23 1.87 -29.47
N PRO A 709 32.98 2.90 -28.61
CA PRO A 709 32.63 2.65 -27.22
C PRO A 709 31.21 2.12 -27.10
N ILE A 710 31.07 1.01 -26.39
CA ILE A 710 29.80 0.38 -26.05
C ILE A 710 29.65 0.43 -24.54
N LEU A 711 28.72 1.21 -24.03
CA LEU A 711 28.41 1.25 -22.61
C LEU A 711 27.42 0.13 -22.27
N LEU A 712 27.92 -0.85 -21.53
CA LEU A 712 27.10 -1.97 -21.02
C LEU A 712 26.50 -1.59 -19.67
N THR A 713 25.21 -1.31 -19.67
CA THR A 713 24.45 -0.90 -18.47
C THR A 713 22.98 -1.30 -18.57
N SER A 714 22.38 -1.69 -17.47
CA SER A 714 20.94 -1.93 -17.36
C SER A 714 20.18 -0.73 -16.78
N ASP A 715 20.87 0.38 -16.49
CA ASP A 715 20.25 1.62 -16.05
C ASP A 715 19.69 2.41 -17.22
N ASN A 716 18.36 2.57 -17.27
CA ASN A 716 17.65 3.26 -18.34
C ASN A 716 17.99 4.76 -18.41
N VAL A 717 18.30 5.39 -17.27
CA VAL A 717 18.65 6.82 -17.21
C VAL A 717 20.05 7.01 -17.79
N LEU A 718 20.97 6.14 -17.40
CA LEU A 718 22.34 6.17 -17.93
C LEU A 718 22.36 5.85 -19.42
N GLN A 719 21.56 4.87 -19.90
CA GLN A 719 21.39 4.57 -21.34
C GLN A 719 20.87 5.78 -22.10
N SER A 720 19.85 6.48 -21.59
CA SER A 720 19.28 7.67 -22.24
C SER A 720 20.28 8.80 -22.33
N ARG A 721 21.05 9.05 -21.26
CA ARG A 721 22.11 10.07 -21.24
C ARG A 721 23.24 9.74 -22.22
N ALA A 722 23.68 8.49 -22.26
CA ALA A 722 24.70 8.01 -23.17
C ALA A 722 24.27 8.16 -24.62
N SER A 723 23.04 7.77 -24.94
CA SER A 723 22.44 7.87 -26.28
C SER A 723 22.36 9.34 -26.74
N ALA A 724 21.99 10.27 -25.85
CA ALA A 724 21.96 11.70 -26.13
C ALA A 724 23.36 12.27 -26.47
N LEU A 725 24.43 11.65 -25.97
CA LEU A 725 25.81 12.01 -26.26
C LEU A 725 26.43 11.22 -27.42
N GLY A 726 25.63 10.39 -28.09
CA GLY A 726 26.06 9.59 -29.25
C GLY A 726 26.92 8.39 -28.86
N ILE A 727 26.83 7.90 -27.63
CA ILE A 727 27.47 6.66 -27.13
C ILE A 727 26.52 5.50 -27.34
N THR A 728 27.00 4.42 -27.95
CA THR A 728 26.24 3.17 -28.11
C THR A 728 26.06 2.51 -26.76
N THR A 729 24.84 2.08 -26.46
CA THR A 729 24.50 1.39 -25.21
C THR A 729 23.90 0.02 -25.50
N ILE A 730 24.19 -0.94 -24.64
CA ILE A 730 23.57 -2.27 -24.65
C ILE A 730 23.20 -2.65 -23.21
N SER A 731 22.01 -3.21 -23.01
CA SER A 731 21.63 -3.77 -21.72
C SER A 731 22.26 -5.15 -21.53
N LEU A 732 22.44 -5.55 -20.25
CA LEU A 732 22.93 -6.89 -19.93
C LEU A 732 22.08 -8.00 -20.59
N ARG A 733 20.76 -7.79 -20.63
CA ARG A 733 19.81 -8.75 -21.25
C ARG A 733 20.05 -8.88 -22.76
N GLU A 734 20.13 -7.77 -23.46
CA GLU A 734 20.41 -7.76 -24.91
C GLU A 734 21.76 -8.39 -25.22
N PHE A 735 22.79 -8.03 -24.46
CA PHE A 735 24.14 -8.61 -24.62
C PHE A 735 24.15 -10.14 -24.42
N LEU A 736 23.42 -10.66 -23.43
CA LEU A 736 23.35 -12.11 -23.19
C LEU A 736 22.47 -12.85 -24.19
N GLN A 737 21.50 -12.19 -24.83
CA GLN A 737 20.66 -12.74 -25.89
C GLN A 737 21.41 -12.85 -27.22
N GLU A 738 22.14 -11.83 -27.62
CA GLU A 738 22.93 -11.83 -28.88
C GLU A 738 24.02 -12.90 -28.93
N ARG A 739 24.48 -13.40 -27.76
CA ARG A 739 25.50 -14.48 -27.72
C ARG A 739 24.91 -15.87 -27.52
N ARG A 740 23.58 -16.01 -27.44
CA ARG A 740 22.89 -17.32 -27.49
C ARG A 740 22.41 -17.70 -28.89
N SER A 741 22.35 -16.74 -29.79
CA SER A 741 22.16 -16.94 -31.24
C SER A 741 23.51 -17.14 -31.95
#